data_cc8617447b87b04e4df9a69e4e238d49
#
_entry.id   cc8617447b87b04e4df9a69e4e238d49
#
_cell.length_a   1.000
_cell.length_b   1.000
_cell.length_c   1.000
_cell.angle_alpha   90.00
_cell.angle_beta   90.00
_cell.angle_gamma   90.00
#
_symmetry.space_group_name_H-M   'P 1'
#
loop_
_entity.id
_entity.type
_entity.pdbx_description
1 polymer ?
#
loop_
_entity_poly.entity_id
_entity_poly.type
_entity_poly.pdbx_seq_one_letter_code
_entity_poly.pdbx_strand_id
1 'polypeptide(L)'
;MSDMITLTIDGKEVQAKEGESILNVARANNVFVPAVCYLTRCSPTLACRLCLVEADGKQVYGCNTKVKADMNISTVTENIAKERRAMMEVYDVNHPLQCGVCDQSGECELQNYSLYMKVDSQSYSIRDIHRPVQHWGVMNYDPALCIVCERCVTVCEDMVGSNALSTVKRDSDNIDKVFKDDMPKDAYAMWNKLNKSLIGYDADACTNCGECISACPVGALVSHDFQYTSNAWELKKIPAANPHSSDCAFMYYEIKHESIDNHATKKIYRVNSEPHYSTVNGAGRFAYDFENKVQSKDKMAFSKALEAFKKAKNIKFNSYITNEEAFILQKIASKMGANLVNEDARRYQEFLKNYSKISGKSLYSSKLSDVHNANFVISVGSYLKSDLPNARYAFNNSVTMNKGSGLYFHPLADPIMEKIGKKGKTTEFIYHDAMVEESILYFILYKFAKNLPSDIQEYIDSFKEMKTKTVVEEVKETVVEIVVDEATGEEKEVKKVVTNKVSKEVEYEYTKLVEAFGKDEKFLDLVDEMLAKKDSFSLMVGEDLITHPNAENLAKLCGLVDKCTEFNVVIIPSQTNTLGVAQICTLSQEESGFSVGYNVKADFELSALGDGDLDIPALNQQEGTYTNIDKRVIPTNAALGFNGYTLNEIA
;
A
#
# COMPACT_ATOMS: atom_id res chain seq x y z
N MET A 1 9.45 -16.55 16.10
CA MET A 1 8.50 -17.30 15.23
C MET A 1 7.27 -17.52 16.08
N SER A 2 6.07 -17.10 15.61
CA SER A 2 4.83 -17.41 16.33
C SER A 2 4.62 -18.93 16.29
N ASP A 3 4.34 -19.50 17.44
CA ASP A 3 4.16 -20.96 17.56
C ASP A 3 2.89 -21.39 16.82
N MET A 4 2.99 -22.52 16.13
CA MET A 4 1.81 -23.17 15.54
C MET A 4 1.01 -23.82 16.66
N ILE A 5 -0.28 -23.51 16.70
CA ILE A 5 -1.23 -24.03 17.68
C ILE A 5 -2.30 -24.87 17.01
N THR A 6 -2.87 -25.78 17.76
CA THR A 6 -4.02 -26.60 17.33
C THR A 6 -5.28 -26.11 18.01
N LEU A 7 -6.38 -26.02 17.25
CA LEU A 7 -7.71 -25.63 17.74
C LEU A 7 -8.80 -26.36 16.92
N THR A 8 -10.05 -26.22 17.33
CA THR A 8 -11.17 -26.88 16.66
C THR A 8 -12.15 -25.84 16.09
N ILE A 9 -12.53 -26.00 14.81
CA ILE A 9 -13.60 -25.21 14.18
C ILE A 9 -14.67 -26.16 13.64
N ASP A 10 -15.91 -26.03 14.10
CA ASP A 10 -17.05 -26.85 13.74
C ASP A 10 -16.75 -28.38 13.85
N GLY A 11 -16.04 -28.76 14.92
CA GLY A 11 -15.64 -30.13 15.19
C GLY A 11 -14.47 -30.66 14.37
N LYS A 12 -13.82 -29.81 13.53
CA LYS A 12 -12.62 -30.16 12.77
C LYS A 12 -11.39 -29.55 13.42
N GLU A 13 -10.35 -30.34 13.61
CA GLU A 13 -9.05 -29.90 14.07
C GLU A 13 -8.35 -29.09 12.97
N VAL A 14 -7.85 -27.91 13.32
CA VAL A 14 -7.13 -27.01 12.41
C VAL A 14 -5.87 -26.46 13.09
N GLN A 15 -4.86 -26.17 12.29
CA GLN A 15 -3.64 -25.52 12.74
C GLN A 15 -3.62 -24.06 12.35
N ALA A 16 -3.14 -23.20 13.26
CA ALA A 16 -3.04 -21.78 13.05
C ALA A 16 -1.81 -21.21 13.76
N LYS A 17 -1.41 -20.00 13.39
CA LYS A 17 -0.42 -19.24 14.16
C LYS A 17 -1.12 -18.61 15.36
N GLU A 18 -0.49 -18.70 16.52
CA GLU A 18 -1.01 -18.04 17.71
C GLU A 18 -1.17 -16.53 17.48
N GLY A 19 -2.32 -15.99 17.89
CA GLY A 19 -2.64 -14.55 17.73
C GLY A 19 -3.23 -14.16 16.38
N GLU A 20 -3.44 -15.07 15.44
CA GLU A 20 -4.26 -14.79 14.25
C GLU A 20 -5.74 -14.57 14.64
N SER A 21 -6.51 -13.88 13.78
CA SER A 21 -7.94 -13.73 14.02
C SER A 21 -8.70 -15.02 13.66
N ILE A 22 -9.75 -15.33 14.41
CA ILE A 22 -10.63 -16.48 14.12
C ILE A 22 -11.10 -16.47 12.66
N LEU A 23 -11.47 -15.30 12.14
CA LEU A 23 -11.95 -15.15 10.76
C LEU A 23 -10.87 -15.51 9.73
N ASN A 24 -9.62 -15.10 9.94
CA ASN A 24 -8.54 -15.45 9.03
C ASN A 24 -8.21 -16.94 9.07
N VAL A 25 -8.19 -17.53 10.26
CA VAL A 25 -8.00 -19.00 10.43
C VAL A 25 -9.14 -19.78 9.76
N ALA A 26 -10.40 -19.35 9.93
CA ALA A 26 -11.55 -19.98 9.27
C ALA A 26 -11.41 -19.92 7.74
N ARG A 27 -11.10 -18.75 7.17
CA ARG A 27 -10.87 -18.55 5.73
C ARG A 27 -9.73 -19.43 5.20
N ALA A 28 -8.59 -19.49 5.91
CA ALA A 28 -7.45 -20.33 5.53
C ALA A 28 -7.79 -21.83 5.51
N ASN A 29 -8.78 -22.25 6.29
CA ASN A 29 -9.26 -23.63 6.36
C ASN A 29 -10.56 -23.88 5.58
N ASN A 30 -10.93 -22.98 4.65
CA ASN A 30 -12.15 -23.05 3.83
C ASN A 30 -13.45 -23.14 4.66
N VAL A 31 -13.48 -22.56 5.85
CA VAL A 31 -14.69 -22.43 6.67
C VAL A 31 -15.28 -21.04 6.43
N PHE A 32 -16.51 -21.01 5.93
CA PHE A 32 -17.19 -19.76 5.61
C PHE A 32 -17.73 -19.07 6.87
N VAL A 33 -17.28 -17.84 7.09
CA VAL A 33 -17.82 -16.93 8.10
C VAL A 33 -18.10 -15.58 7.42
N PRO A 34 -19.36 -15.11 7.40
CA PRO A 34 -19.71 -13.87 6.72
C PRO A 34 -19.06 -12.66 7.37
N ALA A 35 -18.51 -11.74 6.57
CA ALA A 35 -17.88 -10.52 7.09
C ALA A 35 -17.79 -9.47 5.98
N VAL A 36 -18.72 -8.52 5.97
CA VAL A 36 -18.76 -7.45 4.94
C VAL A 36 -17.75 -6.33 5.23
N CYS A 37 -17.48 -6.00 6.49
CA CYS A 37 -16.63 -4.84 6.82
C CYS A 37 -15.12 -5.15 6.86
N TYR A 38 -14.72 -6.43 6.87
CA TYR A 38 -13.34 -6.83 7.13
C TYR A 38 -12.58 -7.20 5.87
N LEU A 39 -11.41 -6.60 5.71
CA LEU A 39 -10.38 -6.98 4.74
C LEU A 39 -9.16 -7.51 5.49
N THR A 40 -8.53 -8.57 4.97
CA THR A 40 -7.41 -9.28 5.65
C THR A 40 -6.21 -8.37 5.93
N ARG A 41 -6.01 -7.35 5.10
CA ARG A 41 -4.90 -6.38 5.20
C ARG A 41 -5.26 -5.13 6.01
N CYS A 42 -6.46 -5.03 6.54
CA CYS A 42 -6.95 -3.85 7.26
C CYS A 42 -7.31 -4.16 8.70
N SER A 43 -7.35 -3.11 9.52
CA SER A 43 -7.83 -3.18 10.89
C SER A 43 -9.32 -3.55 10.96
N PRO A 44 -9.75 -4.38 11.92
CA PRO A 44 -11.16 -4.71 12.08
C PRO A 44 -11.95 -3.53 12.64
N THR A 45 -12.98 -3.07 11.92
CA THR A 45 -13.86 -1.97 12.36
C THR A 45 -15.01 -2.43 13.24
N LEU A 46 -15.35 -3.72 13.23
CA LEU A 46 -16.54 -4.29 13.88
C LEU A 46 -17.87 -3.64 13.40
N ALA A 47 -17.86 -3.00 12.23
CA ALA A 47 -19.00 -2.25 11.72
C ALA A 47 -20.19 -3.15 11.36
N CYS A 48 -19.95 -4.30 10.68
CA CYS A 48 -21.04 -5.16 10.19
C CYS A 48 -21.52 -6.20 11.19
N ARG A 49 -20.70 -6.61 12.14
CA ARG A 49 -20.99 -7.64 13.17
C ARG A 49 -21.39 -9.03 12.65
N LEU A 50 -21.34 -9.26 11.34
CA LEU A 50 -21.72 -10.54 10.72
C LEU A 50 -20.74 -11.68 11.03
N CYS A 51 -19.49 -11.39 11.40
CA CYS A 51 -18.48 -12.38 11.77
C CYS A 51 -18.66 -12.96 13.19
N LEU A 52 -19.86 -12.84 13.77
CA LEU A 52 -20.19 -13.40 15.06
C LEU A 52 -20.01 -14.93 15.02
N VAL A 53 -19.28 -15.49 15.99
CA VAL A 53 -19.06 -16.92 16.19
C VAL A 53 -19.14 -17.25 17.68
N GLU A 54 -19.23 -18.50 18.03
CA GLU A 54 -19.12 -18.95 19.41
C GLU A 54 -17.74 -19.55 19.62
N ALA A 55 -17.00 -19.04 20.60
CA ALA A 55 -15.69 -19.54 21.01
C ALA A 55 -15.73 -19.90 22.50
N ASP A 56 -15.46 -21.16 22.82
CA ASP A 56 -15.51 -21.69 24.18
C ASP A 56 -16.83 -21.34 24.92
N GLY A 57 -17.96 -21.47 24.21
CA GLY A 57 -19.31 -21.18 24.72
C GLY A 57 -19.65 -19.69 24.84
N LYS A 58 -18.84 -18.76 24.30
CA LYS A 58 -19.10 -17.32 24.31
C LYS A 58 -19.21 -16.77 22.89
N GLN A 59 -20.18 -15.93 22.65
CA GLN A 59 -20.30 -15.20 21.39
C GLN A 59 -19.21 -14.12 21.28
N VAL A 60 -18.45 -14.15 20.17
CA VAL A 60 -17.36 -13.22 19.88
C VAL A 60 -17.35 -12.85 18.40
N TYR A 61 -16.73 -11.73 18.06
CA TYR A 61 -16.52 -11.32 16.66
C TYR A 61 -15.22 -11.89 16.12
N GLY A 62 -15.32 -12.80 15.16
CA GLY A 62 -14.18 -13.56 14.61
C GLY A 62 -13.11 -12.69 13.94
N CYS A 63 -13.46 -11.51 13.39
CA CYS A 63 -12.47 -10.60 12.78
C CYS A 63 -11.52 -9.95 13.80
N ASN A 64 -11.93 -9.81 15.06
CA ASN A 64 -11.14 -9.15 16.13
C ASN A 64 -10.62 -10.11 17.19
N THR A 65 -11.27 -11.27 17.37
CA THR A 65 -10.88 -12.25 18.38
C THR A 65 -9.71 -13.09 17.91
N LYS A 66 -8.66 -13.17 18.74
CA LYS A 66 -7.44 -13.95 18.45
C LYS A 66 -7.60 -15.39 18.88
N VAL A 67 -7.07 -16.31 18.04
CA VAL A 67 -7.05 -17.75 18.37
C VAL A 67 -6.01 -18.06 19.44
N LYS A 68 -6.31 -19.10 20.23
CA LYS A 68 -5.45 -19.69 21.26
C LYS A 68 -5.45 -21.20 21.11
N ALA A 69 -4.46 -21.87 21.68
CA ALA A 69 -4.41 -23.32 21.72
C ALA A 69 -5.68 -23.90 22.38
N ASP A 70 -6.13 -25.02 21.85
CA ASP A 70 -7.29 -25.80 22.33
C ASP A 70 -8.64 -25.06 22.30
N MET A 71 -8.71 -23.88 21.64
CA MET A 71 -9.96 -23.14 21.49
C MET A 71 -10.96 -23.94 20.66
N ASN A 72 -12.21 -24.01 21.13
CA ASN A 72 -13.31 -24.65 20.40
C ASN A 72 -14.25 -23.60 19.81
N ILE A 73 -14.36 -23.56 18.49
CA ILE A 73 -15.11 -22.55 17.74
C ILE A 73 -16.26 -23.21 17.00
N SER A 74 -17.47 -22.67 17.18
CA SER A 74 -18.64 -22.98 16.39
C SER A 74 -19.03 -21.79 15.52
N THR A 75 -19.07 -21.97 14.21
CA THR A 75 -19.36 -20.88 13.27
C THR A 75 -20.85 -20.71 13.02
N VAL A 76 -21.66 -21.76 13.25
CA VAL A 76 -23.10 -21.76 13.05
C VAL A 76 -23.78 -22.44 14.24
N THR A 77 -24.45 -21.67 15.08
CA THR A 77 -25.45 -22.16 16.06
C THR A 77 -26.78 -21.49 15.75
N GLU A 78 -27.88 -22.02 16.28
CA GLU A 78 -29.22 -21.43 16.09
C GLU A 78 -29.27 -19.97 16.51
N ASN A 79 -28.63 -19.65 17.62
CA ASN A 79 -28.55 -18.29 18.15
C ASN A 79 -27.74 -17.36 17.23
N ILE A 80 -26.56 -17.81 16.75
CA ILE A 80 -25.75 -17.06 15.78
C ILE A 80 -26.52 -16.82 14.49
N ALA A 81 -27.22 -17.82 13.97
CA ALA A 81 -28.01 -17.69 12.76
C ALA A 81 -29.13 -16.64 12.91
N LYS A 82 -29.82 -16.64 14.05
CA LYS A 82 -30.85 -15.64 14.39
C LYS A 82 -30.28 -14.23 14.46
N GLU A 83 -29.17 -14.05 15.15
CA GLU A 83 -28.48 -12.76 15.28
C GLU A 83 -28.04 -12.21 13.92
N ARG A 84 -27.37 -13.03 13.10
CA ARG A 84 -26.92 -12.66 11.75
C ARG A 84 -28.07 -12.30 10.83
N ARG A 85 -29.18 -13.06 10.88
CA ARG A 85 -30.39 -12.76 10.10
C ARG A 85 -30.96 -11.39 10.46
N ALA A 86 -31.10 -11.09 11.75
CA ALA A 86 -31.59 -9.79 12.21
C ALA A 86 -30.69 -8.62 11.75
N MET A 87 -29.37 -8.81 11.74
CA MET A 87 -28.44 -7.83 11.21
C MET A 87 -28.61 -7.62 9.69
N MET A 88 -28.84 -8.68 8.93
CA MET A 88 -29.11 -8.58 7.49
C MET A 88 -30.45 -7.89 7.21
N GLU A 89 -31.51 -8.20 7.95
CA GLU A 89 -32.80 -7.52 7.84
C GLU A 89 -32.64 -6.00 8.05
N VAL A 90 -31.81 -5.59 9.02
CA VAL A 90 -31.52 -4.16 9.26
C VAL A 90 -30.78 -3.52 8.08
N TYR A 91 -29.83 -4.23 7.46
CA TYR A 91 -29.18 -3.71 6.26
C TYR A 91 -30.16 -3.54 5.11
N ASP A 92 -31.02 -4.52 4.88
CA ASP A 92 -31.98 -4.52 3.78
C ASP A 92 -33.08 -3.47 3.96
N VAL A 93 -33.40 -3.04 5.22
CA VAL A 93 -34.33 -1.91 5.49
C VAL A 93 -33.79 -0.60 4.91
N ASN A 94 -32.48 -0.35 5.06
CA ASN A 94 -31.90 0.94 4.69
C ASN A 94 -31.38 0.96 3.24
N HIS A 95 -31.28 -0.21 2.59
CA HIS A 95 -30.72 -0.36 1.25
C HIS A 95 -31.84 -0.51 0.23
N PRO A 96 -31.99 0.43 -0.73
CA PRO A 96 -33.03 0.33 -1.75
C PRO A 96 -32.78 -0.87 -2.66
N LEU A 97 -33.85 -1.63 -2.96
CA LEU A 97 -33.82 -2.82 -3.80
C LEU A 97 -33.75 -2.46 -5.29
N GLN A 98 -32.67 -1.85 -5.73
CA GLN A 98 -32.41 -1.43 -7.11
C GLN A 98 -31.46 -2.37 -7.85
N CYS A 99 -31.42 -3.65 -7.48
CA CYS A 99 -30.46 -4.62 -8.01
C CYS A 99 -30.48 -4.75 -9.53
N GLY A 100 -31.65 -4.55 -10.18
CA GLY A 100 -31.79 -4.64 -11.64
C GLY A 100 -31.05 -3.56 -12.42
N VAL A 101 -30.72 -2.44 -11.80
CA VAL A 101 -30.02 -1.30 -12.42
C VAL A 101 -28.73 -0.91 -11.69
N CYS A 102 -28.35 -1.66 -10.67
CA CYS A 102 -27.18 -1.39 -9.85
C CYS A 102 -25.93 -2.01 -10.48
N ASP A 103 -24.87 -1.23 -10.65
CA ASP A 103 -23.59 -1.68 -11.23
C ASP A 103 -22.92 -2.80 -10.43
N GLN A 104 -23.24 -2.96 -9.13
CA GLN A 104 -22.73 -4.01 -8.26
C GLN A 104 -23.52 -5.32 -8.37
N SER A 105 -24.60 -5.36 -9.11
CA SER A 105 -25.40 -6.58 -9.27
C SER A 105 -24.57 -7.73 -9.86
N GLY A 106 -24.65 -8.89 -9.23
CA GLY A 106 -23.84 -10.07 -9.57
C GLY A 106 -22.52 -10.20 -8.80
N GLU A 107 -22.04 -9.14 -8.16
CA GLU A 107 -20.85 -9.16 -7.27
C GLU A 107 -21.12 -8.49 -5.91
N CYS A 108 -22.38 -8.17 -5.59
CA CYS A 108 -22.80 -7.53 -4.35
C CYS A 108 -22.77 -8.49 -3.17
N GLU A 109 -21.92 -8.22 -2.17
CA GLU A 109 -21.84 -9.06 -0.97
C GLU A 109 -23.12 -9.00 -0.12
N LEU A 110 -23.80 -7.83 -0.08
CA LEU A 110 -25.08 -7.70 0.62
C LEU A 110 -26.14 -8.63 0.01
N GLN A 111 -26.30 -8.60 -1.32
CA GLN A 111 -27.22 -9.49 -2.04
C GLN A 111 -26.92 -10.95 -1.75
N ASN A 112 -25.65 -11.37 -1.85
CA ASN A 112 -25.23 -12.73 -1.63
C ASN A 112 -25.49 -13.18 -0.19
N TYR A 113 -25.26 -12.30 0.80
CA TYR A 113 -25.48 -12.64 2.21
C TYR A 113 -26.95 -12.64 2.60
N SER A 114 -27.79 -11.77 2.03
CA SER A 114 -29.24 -11.80 2.21
C SER A 114 -29.81 -13.14 1.74
N LEU A 115 -29.38 -13.61 0.56
CA LEU A 115 -29.75 -14.92 0.03
C LEU A 115 -29.22 -16.08 0.92
N TYR A 116 -27.96 -16.02 1.33
CA TYR A 116 -27.34 -17.05 2.18
C TYR A 116 -28.06 -17.18 3.54
N MET A 117 -28.44 -16.06 4.15
CA MET A 117 -29.12 -16.02 5.45
C MET A 117 -30.63 -16.15 5.32
N LYS A 118 -31.15 -16.38 4.10
CA LYS A 118 -32.58 -16.58 3.81
C LYS A 118 -33.46 -15.44 4.33
N VAL A 119 -33.03 -14.20 4.10
CA VAL A 119 -33.85 -13.02 4.39
C VAL A 119 -34.87 -12.89 3.26
N ASP A 120 -36.08 -13.36 3.52
CA ASP A 120 -37.21 -13.46 2.58
C ASP A 120 -38.38 -12.53 2.93
N SER A 121 -38.28 -11.90 4.08
CA SER A 121 -39.31 -10.99 4.59
C SER A 121 -38.66 -9.89 5.42
N GLN A 122 -39.33 -8.73 5.49
CA GLN A 122 -38.87 -7.56 6.21
C GLN A 122 -39.79 -7.31 7.40
N SER A 123 -39.24 -7.43 8.61
CA SER A 123 -39.97 -7.20 9.87
C SER A 123 -40.02 -5.73 10.29
N TYR A 124 -39.16 -4.90 9.70
CA TYR A 124 -38.97 -3.52 10.09
C TYR A 124 -39.20 -2.58 8.90
N SER A 125 -39.62 -1.36 9.17
CA SER A 125 -39.74 -0.32 8.16
C SER A 125 -39.18 1.00 8.64
N ILE A 126 -38.64 1.80 7.72
CA ILE A 126 -38.13 3.12 7.97
C ILE A 126 -38.63 4.05 6.85
N ARG A 127 -38.79 5.34 7.18
CA ARG A 127 -39.06 6.33 6.15
C ARG A 127 -37.90 6.43 5.19
N ASP A 128 -38.19 6.25 3.91
CA ASP A 128 -37.19 6.45 2.86
C ASP A 128 -36.81 7.93 2.77
N ILE A 129 -35.52 8.21 2.85
CA ILE A 129 -34.95 9.55 2.71
C ILE A 129 -34.03 9.52 1.51
N HIS A 130 -34.53 10.02 0.37
CA HIS A 130 -33.72 10.16 -0.82
C HIS A 130 -32.56 11.12 -0.56
N ARG A 131 -31.34 10.69 -0.97
CA ARG A 131 -30.11 11.50 -0.90
C ARG A 131 -29.49 11.55 -2.29
N PRO A 132 -29.07 12.74 -2.76
CA PRO A 132 -28.47 12.85 -4.08
C PRO A 132 -27.11 12.14 -4.12
N VAL A 133 -26.80 11.56 -5.26
CA VAL A 133 -25.46 11.03 -5.56
C VAL A 133 -24.45 12.17 -5.50
N GLN A 134 -23.31 11.91 -4.91
CA GLN A 134 -22.19 12.86 -4.79
C GLN A 134 -21.10 12.48 -5.80
N HIS A 135 -20.56 13.49 -6.48
CA HIS A 135 -19.46 13.31 -7.43
C HIS A 135 -18.12 13.64 -6.75
N TRP A 136 -17.25 12.66 -6.67
CA TRP A 136 -15.94 12.75 -6.00
C TRP A 136 -14.79 12.57 -7.01
N GLY A 137 -14.76 13.41 -8.05
CA GLY A 137 -13.76 13.31 -9.11
C GLY A 137 -13.93 12.05 -9.97
N VAL A 138 -13.01 11.10 -9.87
CA VAL A 138 -13.03 9.84 -10.64
C VAL A 138 -14.08 8.83 -10.20
N MET A 139 -14.81 9.12 -9.14
CA MET A 139 -15.80 8.21 -8.55
C MET A 139 -17.09 8.93 -8.14
N ASN A 140 -18.17 8.18 -8.10
CA ASN A 140 -19.47 8.60 -7.58
C ASN A 140 -19.77 7.87 -6.28
N TYR A 141 -20.37 8.58 -5.32
CA TYR A 141 -20.85 8.04 -4.06
C TYR A 141 -22.36 8.19 -3.96
N ASP A 142 -23.06 7.06 -3.85
CA ASP A 142 -24.49 7.03 -3.54
C ASP A 142 -24.74 6.75 -2.07
N PRO A 143 -25.15 7.78 -1.29
CA PRO A 143 -25.42 7.61 0.13
C PRO A 143 -26.62 6.69 0.43
N ALA A 144 -27.54 6.51 -0.53
CA ALA A 144 -28.70 5.64 -0.37
C ALA A 144 -28.30 4.15 -0.40
N LEU A 145 -27.31 3.79 -1.25
CA LEU A 145 -26.78 2.45 -1.35
C LEU A 145 -25.74 2.11 -0.28
N CYS A 146 -25.28 3.11 0.49
CA CYS A 146 -24.22 2.92 1.47
C CYS A 146 -24.71 2.20 2.72
N ILE A 147 -24.09 1.07 3.05
CA ILE A 147 -24.36 0.29 4.28
C ILE A 147 -23.41 0.64 5.44
N VAL A 148 -22.63 1.69 5.33
CA VAL A 148 -21.67 2.19 6.35
C VAL A 148 -20.80 1.07 6.95
N CYS A 149 -20.32 0.17 6.09
CA CYS A 149 -19.43 -0.93 6.50
C CYS A 149 -18.00 -0.46 6.80
N GLU A 150 -17.64 0.77 6.39
CA GLU A 150 -16.33 1.41 6.60
C GLU A 150 -15.15 0.74 5.89
N ARG A 151 -15.36 -0.23 4.97
CA ARG A 151 -14.24 -0.80 4.17
C ARG A 151 -13.48 0.27 3.39
N CYS A 152 -14.19 1.20 2.76
CA CYS A 152 -13.57 2.28 2.01
C CYS A 152 -12.74 3.20 2.91
N VAL A 153 -13.17 3.42 4.16
CA VAL A 153 -12.43 4.20 5.15
C VAL A 153 -11.15 3.45 5.55
N THR A 154 -11.25 2.17 5.95
CA THR A 154 -10.08 1.39 6.35
C THR A 154 -9.09 1.16 5.22
N VAL A 155 -9.55 0.93 3.98
CA VAL A 155 -8.65 0.85 2.83
C VAL A 155 -7.90 2.16 2.63
N CYS A 156 -8.59 3.30 2.75
CA CYS A 156 -7.99 4.61 2.60
C CYS A 156 -7.00 4.93 3.73
N GLU A 157 -7.27 4.50 4.95
CA GLU A 157 -6.43 4.70 6.14
C GLU A 157 -5.27 3.71 6.17
N ASP A 158 -5.57 2.41 6.20
CA ASP A 158 -4.58 1.36 6.45
C ASP A 158 -3.72 1.03 5.22
N MET A 159 -4.35 0.94 4.03
CA MET A 159 -3.66 0.51 2.82
C MET A 159 -3.09 1.68 2.02
N VAL A 160 -3.86 2.74 1.84
CA VAL A 160 -3.42 3.91 1.05
C VAL A 160 -2.68 4.92 1.93
N GLY A 161 -3.04 5.04 3.21
CA GLY A 161 -2.45 6.00 4.15
C GLY A 161 -2.85 7.45 3.90
N SER A 162 -3.85 7.72 3.05
CA SER A 162 -4.24 9.09 2.71
C SER A 162 -5.32 9.68 3.62
N ASN A 163 -6.10 8.85 4.31
CA ASN A 163 -7.19 9.27 5.21
C ASN A 163 -8.20 10.24 4.55
N ALA A 164 -8.40 10.11 3.24
CA ALA A 164 -9.33 10.95 2.49
C ALA A 164 -10.80 10.63 2.78
N LEU A 165 -11.09 9.44 3.30
CA LEU A 165 -12.43 9.01 3.63
C LEU A 165 -12.58 8.88 5.15
N SER A 166 -13.73 9.32 5.66
CA SER A 166 -14.05 9.26 7.09
C SER A 166 -15.54 9.05 7.31
N THR A 167 -15.91 8.57 8.48
CA THR A 167 -17.32 8.50 8.88
C THR A 167 -17.78 9.86 9.37
N VAL A 168 -18.84 10.40 8.75
CA VAL A 168 -19.45 11.68 9.11
C VAL A 168 -20.86 11.48 9.61
N LYS A 169 -21.40 12.47 10.34
CA LYS A 169 -22.77 12.42 10.85
C LYS A 169 -23.78 12.54 9.69
N ARG A 170 -24.81 11.73 9.77
CA ARG A 170 -26.01 11.81 8.94
C ARG A 170 -27.09 12.59 9.69
N ASP A 171 -27.70 13.56 9.05
CA ASP A 171 -28.87 14.23 9.61
C ASP A 171 -30.10 13.34 9.40
N SER A 172 -30.57 12.72 10.47
CA SER A 172 -31.70 11.80 10.46
C SER A 172 -32.28 11.62 11.85
N ASP A 173 -33.54 11.26 11.91
CA ASP A 173 -34.25 10.96 13.15
C ASP A 173 -33.66 9.76 13.89
N ASN A 174 -33.88 9.67 15.18
CA ASN A 174 -33.53 8.49 15.95
C ASN A 174 -34.45 7.31 15.56
N ILE A 175 -33.90 6.11 15.55
CA ILE A 175 -34.69 4.90 15.44
C ILE A 175 -35.60 4.79 16.68
N ASP A 176 -36.87 4.45 16.45
CA ASP A 176 -37.85 4.32 17.55
C ASP A 176 -37.37 3.28 18.56
N LYS A 177 -37.49 3.62 19.82
CA LYS A 177 -37.06 2.76 20.94
C LYS A 177 -37.90 1.50 21.08
N VAL A 178 -39.10 1.46 20.52
CA VAL A 178 -39.94 0.25 20.50
C VAL A 178 -39.24 -0.92 19.86
N PHE A 179 -38.47 -0.67 18.80
CA PHE A 179 -37.68 -1.72 18.11
C PHE A 179 -36.49 -2.28 18.92
N LYS A 180 -36.14 -1.63 20.04
CA LYS A 180 -35.01 -2.09 20.86
C LYS A 180 -35.28 -3.44 21.52
N ASP A 181 -36.53 -3.71 21.87
CA ASP A 181 -36.93 -4.93 22.56
C ASP A 181 -37.36 -6.03 21.56
N ASP A 182 -37.62 -5.66 20.30
CA ASP A 182 -38.09 -6.58 19.25
C ASP A 182 -36.93 -7.24 18.47
N MET A 183 -35.68 -6.82 18.66
CA MET A 183 -34.52 -7.33 17.93
C MET A 183 -33.31 -7.53 18.85
N PRO A 184 -32.29 -8.33 18.41
CA PRO A 184 -31.02 -8.43 19.11
C PRO A 184 -30.36 -7.06 19.34
N LYS A 185 -29.78 -6.88 20.52
CA LYS A 185 -29.12 -5.63 20.94
C LYS A 185 -28.13 -5.09 19.93
N ASP A 186 -27.35 -5.99 19.31
CA ASP A 186 -26.33 -5.62 18.34
C ASP A 186 -26.93 -5.18 17.01
N ALA A 187 -28.04 -5.79 16.58
CA ALA A 187 -28.79 -5.35 15.40
C ALA A 187 -29.37 -3.94 15.59
N TYR A 188 -29.98 -3.64 16.75
CA TYR A 188 -30.47 -2.31 17.07
C TYR A 188 -29.35 -1.26 17.11
N ALA A 189 -28.20 -1.60 17.71
CA ALA A 189 -27.05 -0.70 17.76
C ALA A 189 -26.47 -0.42 16.35
N MET A 190 -26.40 -1.45 15.49
CA MET A 190 -25.99 -1.32 14.10
C MET A 190 -26.97 -0.43 13.32
N TRP A 191 -28.27 -0.63 13.47
CA TRP A 191 -29.28 0.20 12.81
C TRP A 191 -29.17 1.69 13.18
N ASN A 192 -28.96 1.98 14.48
CA ASN A 192 -28.70 3.36 14.91
C ASN A 192 -27.44 3.95 14.26
N LYS A 193 -26.38 3.16 14.10
CA LYS A 193 -25.16 3.58 13.40
C LYS A 193 -25.45 3.89 11.93
N LEU A 194 -26.10 2.98 11.21
CA LEU A 194 -26.51 3.16 9.81
C LEU A 194 -27.33 4.43 9.62
N ASN A 195 -28.29 4.65 10.50
CA ASN A 195 -29.19 5.79 10.43
C ASN A 195 -28.50 7.14 10.72
N LYS A 196 -27.38 7.15 11.48
CA LYS A 196 -26.68 8.36 11.93
C LYS A 196 -25.35 8.64 11.22
N SER A 197 -24.91 7.78 10.32
CA SER A 197 -23.59 7.89 9.72
C SER A 197 -23.63 7.82 8.19
N LEU A 198 -22.70 8.52 7.56
CA LEU A 198 -22.36 8.46 6.13
C LEU A 198 -20.84 8.47 5.97
N ILE A 199 -20.38 8.33 4.72
CA ILE A 199 -18.97 8.51 4.39
C ILE A 199 -18.76 9.93 3.88
N GLY A 200 -17.79 10.62 4.47
CA GLY A 200 -17.29 11.93 4.04
C GLY A 200 -16.03 11.79 3.21
N TYR A 201 -15.77 12.78 2.37
CA TYR A 201 -14.67 12.82 1.41
C TYR A 201 -13.87 14.11 1.53
N ASP A 202 -12.55 13.98 1.58
CA ASP A 202 -11.57 15.06 1.54
C ASP A 202 -10.81 14.98 0.20
N ALA A 203 -11.12 15.91 -0.71
CA ALA A 203 -10.53 15.94 -2.05
C ALA A 203 -9.02 16.22 -2.04
N ASP A 204 -8.54 17.03 -1.09
CA ASP A 204 -7.14 17.42 -0.99
C ASP A 204 -6.25 16.25 -0.49
N ALA A 205 -6.85 15.35 0.27
CA ALA A 205 -6.18 14.14 0.75
C ALA A 205 -6.26 12.97 -0.24
N CYS A 206 -7.19 13.00 -1.18
CA CYS A 206 -7.43 11.88 -2.10
C CYS A 206 -6.30 11.73 -3.13
N THR A 207 -5.82 10.49 -3.33
CA THR A 207 -4.81 10.16 -4.35
C THR A 207 -5.41 9.66 -5.66
N ASN A 208 -6.74 9.65 -5.80
CA ASN A 208 -7.47 9.13 -6.96
C ASN A 208 -7.10 7.67 -7.33
N CYS A 209 -6.72 6.85 -6.36
CA CYS A 209 -6.33 5.46 -6.62
C CYS A 209 -7.52 4.53 -6.89
N GLY A 210 -8.74 4.90 -6.47
CA GLY A 210 -9.95 4.09 -6.65
C GLY A 210 -10.00 2.80 -5.82
N GLU A 211 -9.11 2.57 -4.84
CA GLU A 211 -9.14 1.38 -3.99
C GLU A 211 -10.43 1.24 -3.19
N CYS A 212 -11.04 2.37 -2.82
CA CYS A 212 -12.34 2.40 -2.17
C CYS A 212 -13.49 1.87 -3.06
N ILE A 213 -13.36 1.97 -4.39
CA ILE A 213 -14.31 1.40 -5.36
C ILE A 213 -14.22 -0.13 -5.30
N SER A 214 -13.01 -0.71 -5.48
CA SER A 214 -12.81 -2.16 -5.42
C SER A 214 -13.13 -2.76 -4.04
N ALA A 215 -12.99 -1.98 -2.97
CA ALA A 215 -13.29 -2.43 -1.62
C ALA A 215 -14.78 -2.33 -1.26
N CYS A 216 -15.58 -1.54 -2.00
CA CYS A 216 -16.99 -1.37 -1.69
C CYS A 216 -17.78 -2.66 -1.94
N PRO A 217 -18.47 -3.22 -0.93
CA PRO A 217 -19.19 -4.49 -1.08
C PRO A 217 -20.57 -4.34 -1.74
N VAL A 218 -20.99 -3.09 -1.99
CA VAL A 218 -22.28 -2.71 -2.58
C VAL A 218 -22.08 -1.62 -3.63
N GLY A 219 -23.13 -1.26 -4.37
CA GLY A 219 -23.06 -0.24 -5.44
C GLY A 219 -22.98 1.23 -4.97
N ALA A 220 -22.52 1.48 -3.73
CA ALA A 220 -22.44 2.83 -3.18
C ALA A 220 -21.24 3.64 -3.69
N LEU A 221 -20.14 3.00 -4.05
CA LEU A 221 -18.96 3.63 -4.65
C LEU A 221 -18.65 2.96 -5.97
N VAL A 222 -18.73 3.73 -7.06
CA VAL A 222 -18.49 3.25 -8.42
C VAL A 222 -17.59 4.23 -9.17
N SER A 223 -16.86 3.74 -10.18
CA SER A 223 -16.12 4.61 -11.09
C SER A 223 -17.11 5.49 -11.89
N HIS A 224 -16.80 6.77 -12.02
CA HIS A 224 -17.62 7.69 -12.79
C HIS A 224 -17.85 7.19 -14.24
N ASP A 225 -16.80 6.69 -14.89
CA ASP A 225 -16.86 6.25 -16.29
C ASP A 225 -17.52 4.88 -16.49
N PHE A 226 -17.61 4.10 -15.42
CA PHE A 226 -18.22 2.77 -15.46
C PHE A 226 -19.73 2.79 -15.14
N GLN A 227 -20.22 3.79 -14.41
CA GLN A 227 -21.60 3.83 -13.92
C GLN A 227 -22.63 3.62 -15.05
N TYR A 228 -23.49 2.63 -14.90
CA TYR A 228 -24.54 2.22 -15.84
C TYR A 228 -24.07 1.76 -17.23
N THR A 229 -22.81 1.33 -17.36
CA THR A 229 -22.26 0.89 -18.66
C THR A 229 -22.32 -0.62 -18.88
N SER A 230 -22.19 -1.43 -17.83
CA SER A 230 -22.21 -2.88 -17.91
C SER A 230 -22.49 -3.52 -16.55
N ASN A 231 -23.03 -4.74 -16.56
CA ASN A 231 -23.16 -5.54 -15.36
C ASN A 231 -21.94 -6.44 -15.16
N ALA A 232 -21.65 -6.83 -13.91
CA ALA A 232 -20.48 -7.66 -13.57
C ALA A 232 -20.46 -9.00 -14.30
N TRP A 233 -21.60 -9.66 -14.50
CA TRP A 233 -21.71 -10.96 -15.19
C TRP A 233 -21.45 -10.90 -16.70
N GLU A 234 -21.45 -9.70 -17.31
CA GLU A 234 -21.11 -9.51 -18.69
C GLU A 234 -19.61 -9.36 -18.93
N LEU A 235 -18.85 -9.10 -17.85
CA LEU A 235 -17.44 -8.80 -17.89
C LEU A 235 -16.59 -10.05 -17.70
N LYS A 236 -15.61 -10.23 -18.57
CA LYS A 236 -14.55 -11.24 -18.41
C LYS A 236 -13.34 -10.64 -17.72
N LYS A 237 -12.91 -11.24 -16.59
CA LYS A 237 -11.72 -10.84 -15.86
C LYS A 237 -10.46 -11.40 -16.51
N ILE A 238 -9.54 -10.54 -16.89
CA ILE A 238 -8.20 -10.88 -17.39
C ILE A 238 -7.19 -10.49 -16.32
N PRO A 239 -6.55 -11.46 -15.65
CA PRO A 239 -5.54 -11.17 -14.63
C PRO A 239 -4.31 -10.52 -15.27
N ALA A 240 -3.81 -9.45 -14.66
CA ALA A 240 -2.68 -8.70 -15.15
C ALA A 240 -1.86 -8.10 -14.00
N ALA A 241 -0.66 -7.64 -14.33
CA ALA A 241 0.17 -6.83 -13.47
C ALA A 241 -0.05 -5.35 -13.80
N ASN A 242 -0.04 -4.48 -12.78
CA ASN A 242 -0.11 -3.04 -12.99
C ASN A 242 1.12 -2.55 -13.80
N PRO A 243 0.93 -2.05 -15.02
CA PRO A 243 2.03 -1.64 -15.89
C PRO A 243 2.54 -0.22 -15.58
N HIS A 244 2.00 0.43 -14.53
CA HIS A 244 2.32 1.81 -14.16
C HIS A 244 2.95 1.94 -12.77
N SER A 245 3.51 0.85 -12.23
CA SER A 245 4.14 0.85 -10.91
C SER A 245 5.14 -0.28 -10.76
N SER A 246 6.30 -0.01 -10.14
CA SER A 246 7.40 -0.98 -9.98
C SER A 246 7.12 -2.11 -8.98
N ASP A 247 6.01 -2.06 -8.26
CA ASP A 247 5.50 -3.20 -7.48
C ASP A 247 4.76 -4.22 -8.34
N CYS A 248 4.37 -3.85 -9.56
CA CYS A 248 3.60 -4.68 -10.50
C CYS A 248 2.38 -5.29 -9.81
N ALA A 249 1.63 -4.48 -9.05
CA ALA A 249 0.51 -4.93 -8.25
C ALA A 249 -0.50 -5.72 -9.09
N PHE A 250 -1.00 -6.81 -8.52
CA PHE A 250 -1.99 -7.65 -9.18
C PHE A 250 -3.30 -6.90 -9.40
N MET A 251 -3.85 -7.00 -10.61
CA MET A 251 -5.12 -6.38 -11.00
C MET A 251 -5.86 -7.24 -12.05
N TYR A 252 -7.09 -6.87 -12.32
CA TYR A 252 -7.88 -7.43 -13.42
C TYR A 252 -8.26 -6.34 -14.40
N TYR A 253 -8.01 -6.56 -15.70
CA TYR A 253 -8.77 -5.91 -16.75
C TYR A 253 -10.11 -6.61 -16.89
N GLU A 254 -11.20 -5.87 -16.83
CA GLU A 254 -12.55 -6.40 -17.02
C GLU A 254 -13.07 -5.97 -18.39
N ILE A 255 -13.19 -6.95 -19.29
CA ILE A 255 -13.45 -6.76 -20.71
C ILE A 255 -14.80 -7.33 -21.12
N LYS A 256 -15.37 -6.77 -22.18
CA LYS A 256 -16.58 -7.24 -22.84
C LYS A 256 -16.46 -6.99 -24.35
N HIS A 257 -17.19 -7.78 -25.17
CA HIS A 257 -17.35 -7.49 -26.59
C HIS A 257 -18.25 -6.27 -26.77
N GLU A 258 -17.89 -5.36 -27.67
CA GLU A 258 -18.68 -4.15 -27.95
C GLU A 258 -19.98 -4.44 -28.68
N SER A 259 -20.03 -5.52 -29.46
CA SER A 259 -21.19 -5.89 -30.28
C SER A 259 -21.35 -7.41 -30.32
N ILE A 260 -22.60 -7.86 -30.39
CA ILE A 260 -22.95 -9.27 -30.60
C ILE A 260 -22.55 -9.71 -32.02
N ASP A 261 -22.63 -8.82 -32.98
CA ASP A 261 -22.36 -9.10 -34.40
C ASP A 261 -20.85 -9.09 -34.72
N ASN A 262 -20.05 -8.43 -33.90
CA ASN A 262 -18.61 -8.32 -34.08
C ASN A 262 -17.84 -8.79 -32.83
N HIS A 263 -17.68 -10.11 -32.67
CA HIS A 263 -16.94 -10.71 -31.57
C HIS A 263 -15.44 -10.38 -31.56
N ALA A 264 -14.91 -9.75 -32.61
CA ALA A 264 -13.52 -9.35 -32.69
C ALA A 264 -13.20 -8.09 -31.86
N THR A 265 -14.20 -7.19 -31.71
CA THR A 265 -13.99 -5.96 -30.93
C THR A 265 -14.27 -6.18 -29.46
N LYS A 266 -13.24 -6.01 -28.66
CA LYS A 266 -13.28 -6.05 -27.20
C LYS A 266 -12.94 -4.67 -26.66
N LYS A 267 -13.53 -4.33 -25.51
CA LYS A 267 -13.23 -3.09 -24.80
C LYS A 267 -13.00 -3.41 -23.33
N ILE A 268 -12.06 -2.70 -22.71
CA ILE A 268 -11.89 -2.70 -21.26
C ILE A 268 -12.92 -1.71 -20.69
N TYR A 269 -13.74 -2.18 -19.77
CA TYR A 269 -14.78 -1.37 -19.13
C TYR A 269 -14.33 -0.79 -17.81
N ARG A 270 -13.51 -1.53 -17.07
CA ARG A 270 -12.90 -1.07 -15.82
C ARG A 270 -11.68 -1.92 -15.47
N VAL A 271 -10.90 -1.41 -14.50
CA VAL A 271 -9.83 -2.15 -13.82
C VAL A 271 -10.19 -2.32 -12.37
N ASN A 272 -10.10 -3.55 -11.85
CA ASN A 272 -10.24 -3.85 -10.44
C ASN A 272 -8.94 -4.37 -9.83
N SER A 273 -8.69 -3.99 -8.57
CA SER A 273 -7.70 -4.62 -7.71
C SER A 273 -8.35 -5.74 -6.88
N GLU A 274 -7.53 -6.53 -6.22
CA GLU A 274 -7.98 -7.50 -5.21
C GLU A 274 -7.61 -6.94 -3.83
N PRO A 275 -8.53 -6.26 -3.11
CA PRO A 275 -8.21 -5.54 -1.88
C PRO A 275 -7.61 -6.41 -0.77
N HIS A 276 -7.77 -7.73 -0.85
CA HIS A 276 -7.13 -8.65 0.09
C HIS A 276 -5.64 -8.85 -0.16
N TYR A 277 -5.14 -8.58 -1.39
CA TYR A 277 -3.78 -8.93 -1.81
C TYR A 277 -2.97 -7.77 -2.38
N SER A 278 -3.60 -6.81 -3.05
CA SER A 278 -2.92 -5.76 -3.79
C SER A 278 -3.56 -4.38 -3.64
N THR A 279 -2.79 -3.35 -3.93
CA THR A 279 -3.22 -1.95 -4.01
C THR A 279 -2.73 -1.40 -5.34
N VAL A 280 -3.61 -0.78 -6.10
CA VAL A 280 -3.31 -0.22 -7.43
C VAL A 280 -3.31 1.31 -7.34
N ASN A 281 -2.39 1.96 -8.05
CA ASN A 281 -2.38 3.43 -8.16
C ASN A 281 -3.43 3.94 -9.17
N GLY A 282 -3.64 5.25 -9.21
CA GLY A 282 -4.62 5.85 -10.12
C GLY A 282 -4.33 5.58 -11.60
N ALA A 283 -3.06 5.61 -12.01
CA ALA A 283 -2.67 5.29 -13.37
C ALA A 283 -3.02 3.84 -13.74
N GLY A 284 -2.69 2.87 -12.88
CA GLY A 284 -3.05 1.47 -13.10
C GLY A 284 -4.55 1.25 -13.22
N ARG A 285 -5.35 2.01 -12.45
CA ARG A 285 -6.82 1.86 -12.44
C ARG A 285 -7.52 2.56 -13.59
N PHE A 286 -7.07 3.74 -14.02
CA PHE A 286 -7.82 4.60 -14.93
C PHE A 286 -7.16 4.82 -16.29
N ALA A 287 -5.86 4.52 -16.48
CA ALA A 287 -5.18 4.65 -17.75
C ALA A 287 -5.26 3.35 -18.59
N TYR A 288 -6.44 2.74 -18.66
CA TYR A 288 -6.69 1.50 -19.39
C TYR A 288 -7.40 1.69 -20.74
N ASP A 289 -7.95 2.84 -20.98
CA ASP A 289 -8.82 3.16 -22.12
C ASP A 289 -8.05 3.46 -23.41
N PHE A 290 -6.72 3.48 -23.34
CA PHE A 290 -5.87 3.64 -24.51
C PHE A 290 -5.52 2.28 -25.12
N GLU A 291 -5.73 2.15 -26.41
CA GLU A 291 -5.29 1.01 -27.24
C GLU A 291 -4.80 1.50 -28.60
N ASN A 292 -3.84 0.81 -29.19
CA ASN A 292 -3.43 1.07 -30.57
C ASN A 292 -4.33 0.28 -31.54
N LYS A 293 -5.20 0.99 -32.28
CA LYS A 293 -6.25 0.41 -33.15
C LYS A 293 -5.74 0.15 -34.56
N VAL A 294 -4.68 -0.60 -34.71
CA VAL A 294 -4.14 -1.01 -36.00
C VAL A 294 -5.06 -2.05 -36.67
N GLN A 295 -5.50 -1.78 -37.89
CA GLN A 295 -6.42 -2.66 -38.62
C GLN A 295 -5.69 -3.86 -39.28
N SER A 296 -4.48 -3.65 -39.78
CA SER A 296 -3.67 -4.67 -40.45
C SER A 296 -2.18 -4.33 -40.42
N LYS A 297 -1.35 -5.33 -40.64
CA LYS A 297 0.12 -5.20 -40.71
C LYS A 297 0.55 -4.33 -41.91
N ASP A 298 1.25 -3.23 -41.66
CA ASP A 298 1.87 -2.38 -42.67
C ASP A 298 3.24 -2.93 -43.05
N LYS A 299 3.30 -3.64 -44.21
CA LYS A 299 4.55 -4.23 -44.71
C LYS A 299 5.59 -3.18 -45.11
N MET A 300 5.15 -1.98 -45.51
CA MET A 300 6.05 -0.92 -45.92
C MET A 300 6.73 -0.26 -44.70
N ALA A 301 5.96 0.06 -43.66
CA ALA A 301 6.47 0.54 -42.39
C ALA A 301 7.40 -0.50 -41.74
N PHE A 302 7.02 -1.77 -41.78
CA PHE A 302 7.85 -2.86 -41.26
C PHE A 302 9.22 -2.97 -42.00
N SER A 303 9.22 -2.88 -43.35
CA SER A 303 10.48 -2.89 -44.12
C SER A 303 11.37 -1.71 -43.76
N LYS A 304 10.78 -0.51 -43.55
CA LYS A 304 11.53 0.67 -43.09
C LYS A 304 12.09 0.47 -41.68
N ALA A 305 11.32 -0.15 -40.78
CA ALA A 305 11.79 -0.49 -39.43
C ALA A 305 13.02 -1.41 -39.46
N LEU A 306 13.02 -2.46 -40.29
CA LEU A 306 14.18 -3.34 -40.47
C LEU A 306 15.42 -2.57 -40.95
N GLU A 307 15.25 -1.65 -41.92
CA GLU A 307 16.35 -0.81 -42.40
C GLU A 307 16.81 0.20 -41.33
N ALA A 308 15.87 0.73 -40.51
CA ALA A 308 16.19 1.63 -39.41
C ALA A 308 17.06 0.91 -38.34
N PHE A 309 16.69 -0.30 -37.94
CA PHE A 309 17.47 -1.09 -36.99
C PHE A 309 18.87 -1.45 -37.52
N LYS A 310 19.01 -1.73 -38.81
CA LYS A 310 20.35 -1.99 -39.43
C LYS A 310 21.26 -0.75 -39.41
N LYS A 311 20.70 0.47 -39.43
CA LYS A 311 21.45 1.73 -39.41
C LYS A 311 21.65 2.27 -37.99
N ALA A 312 20.91 1.75 -37.00
CA ALA A 312 20.87 2.28 -35.65
C ALA A 312 22.25 2.24 -34.99
N LYS A 313 22.68 3.37 -34.45
CA LYS A 313 23.77 3.46 -33.48
C LYS A 313 23.22 3.34 -32.06
N ASN A 314 21.99 3.84 -31.85
CA ASN A 314 21.30 3.78 -30.55
C ASN A 314 19.91 3.17 -30.74
N ILE A 315 19.51 2.33 -29.78
CA ILE A 315 18.14 1.88 -29.59
C ILE A 315 17.69 2.46 -28.26
N LYS A 316 16.78 3.43 -28.31
CA LYS A 316 16.26 4.18 -27.15
C LYS A 316 14.94 3.57 -26.69
N PHE A 317 14.74 3.43 -25.39
CA PHE A 317 13.50 2.90 -24.82
C PHE A 317 13.35 3.29 -23.35
N ASN A 318 12.14 3.17 -22.79
CA ASN A 318 11.84 3.31 -21.37
C ASN A 318 11.60 1.94 -20.71
N SER A 319 11.38 1.91 -19.40
CA SER A 319 11.18 0.67 -18.65
C SER A 319 9.69 0.29 -18.48
N TYR A 320 8.77 0.88 -19.25
CA TYR A 320 7.39 0.42 -19.38
C TYR A 320 7.29 -0.68 -20.45
N ILE A 321 8.14 -1.68 -20.36
CA ILE A 321 8.23 -2.83 -21.26
C ILE A 321 8.34 -4.13 -20.47
N THR A 322 8.00 -5.24 -21.09
CA THR A 322 8.16 -6.57 -20.50
C THR A 322 9.63 -7.02 -20.46
N ASN A 323 9.94 -8.04 -19.65
CA ASN A 323 11.25 -8.69 -19.64
C ASN A 323 11.59 -9.29 -21.01
N GLU A 324 10.58 -9.83 -21.69
CA GLU A 324 10.69 -10.42 -23.02
C GLU A 324 11.10 -9.37 -24.05
N GLU A 325 10.45 -8.20 -24.03
CA GLU A 325 10.81 -7.08 -24.92
C GLU A 325 12.22 -6.55 -24.62
N ALA A 326 12.57 -6.39 -23.33
CA ALA A 326 13.92 -6.01 -22.93
C ALA A 326 14.97 -6.99 -23.46
N PHE A 327 14.70 -8.30 -23.36
CA PHE A 327 15.57 -9.35 -23.88
C PHE A 327 15.69 -9.30 -25.41
N ILE A 328 14.59 -9.05 -26.13
CA ILE A 328 14.59 -8.93 -27.58
C ILE A 328 15.39 -7.70 -28.01
N LEU A 329 15.18 -6.55 -27.39
CA LEU A 329 15.97 -5.34 -27.66
C LEU A 329 17.46 -5.57 -27.42
N GLN A 330 17.83 -6.28 -26.34
CA GLN A 330 19.22 -6.68 -26.09
C GLN A 330 19.78 -7.56 -27.22
N LYS A 331 18.99 -8.50 -27.72
CA LYS A 331 19.41 -9.38 -28.86
C LYS A 331 19.61 -8.58 -30.14
N ILE A 332 18.68 -7.69 -30.48
CA ILE A 332 18.75 -6.82 -31.65
C ILE A 332 20.02 -5.94 -31.55
N ALA A 333 20.19 -5.25 -30.41
CA ALA A 333 21.34 -4.39 -30.17
C ALA A 333 22.67 -5.12 -30.31
N SER A 334 22.79 -6.30 -29.71
CA SER A 334 24.01 -7.15 -29.80
C SER A 334 24.29 -7.59 -31.24
N LYS A 335 23.27 -7.94 -32.01
CA LYS A 335 23.38 -8.38 -33.40
C LYS A 335 23.75 -7.23 -34.34
N MET A 336 23.22 -6.03 -34.10
CA MET A 336 23.46 -4.84 -34.93
C MET A 336 24.68 -4.03 -34.49
N GLY A 337 25.27 -4.29 -33.33
CA GLY A 337 26.34 -3.49 -32.74
C GLY A 337 25.86 -2.09 -32.32
N ALA A 338 24.61 -1.98 -31.92
CA ALA A 338 23.98 -0.73 -31.46
C ALA A 338 24.02 -0.63 -29.93
N ASN A 339 24.05 0.59 -29.42
CA ASN A 339 23.92 0.88 -27.99
C ASN A 339 22.46 0.80 -27.55
N LEU A 340 22.19 0.18 -26.38
CA LEU A 340 20.92 0.28 -25.70
C LEU A 340 20.92 1.49 -24.78
N VAL A 341 19.97 2.40 -24.98
CA VAL A 341 19.87 3.66 -24.26
C VAL A 341 18.56 3.73 -23.47
N ASN A 342 18.68 3.63 -22.16
CA ASN A 342 17.62 3.88 -21.18
C ASN A 342 18.29 4.50 -19.96
N GLU A 343 18.24 5.82 -19.87
CA GLU A 343 19.05 6.56 -18.89
C GLU A 343 18.62 6.22 -17.45
N ASP A 344 17.32 6.11 -17.17
CA ASP A 344 16.82 5.81 -15.82
C ASP A 344 17.26 4.41 -15.38
N ALA A 345 17.08 3.41 -16.24
CA ALA A 345 17.52 2.05 -15.93
C ALA A 345 19.05 1.94 -15.86
N ARG A 346 19.81 2.73 -16.64
CA ARG A 346 21.28 2.77 -16.60
C ARG A 346 21.77 3.33 -15.25
N ARG A 347 21.19 4.46 -14.79
CA ARG A 347 21.51 5.03 -13.47
C ARG A 347 21.18 4.04 -12.36
N TYR A 348 20.02 3.39 -12.44
CA TYR A 348 19.61 2.36 -11.48
C TYR A 348 20.59 1.17 -11.49
N GLN A 349 21.01 0.69 -12.66
CA GLN A 349 21.99 -0.38 -12.82
C GLN A 349 23.35 0.00 -12.21
N GLU A 350 23.82 1.23 -12.46
CA GLU A 350 25.08 1.73 -11.90
C GLU A 350 24.99 1.88 -10.36
N PHE A 351 23.85 2.35 -9.86
CA PHE A 351 23.59 2.43 -8.42
C PHE A 351 23.66 1.05 -7.77
N LEU A 352 22.95 0.07 -8.32
CA LEU A 352 22.99 -1.32 -7.82
C LEU A 352 24.39 -1.91 -7.87
N LYS A 353 25.16 -1.64 -8.93
CA LYS A 353 26.55 -2.10 -9.07
C LYS A 353 27.45 -1.54 -7.96
N ASN A 354 27.34 -0.26 -7.64
CA ASN A 354 28.13 0.37 -6.59
C ASN A 354 27.69 -0.05 -5.19
N TYR A 355 26.38 -0.19 -4.95
CA TYR A 355 25.84 -0.79 -3.75
C TYR A 355 26.37 -2.22 -3.53
N SER A 356 26.33 -3.05 -4.58
CA SER A 356 26.79 -4.45 -4.55
C SER A 356 28.27 -4.59 -4.20
N LYS A 357 29.13 -3.69 -4.65
CA LYS A 357 30.57 -3.68 -4.32
C LYS A 357 30.83 -3.60 -2.81
N ILE A 358 29.98 -2.91 -2.07
CA ILE A 358 30.14 -2.66 -0.63
C ILE A 358 29.35 -3.66 0.20
N SER A 359 28.07 -3.87 -0.14
CA SER A 359 27.18 -4.79 0.57
C SER A 359 27.59 -6.25 0.41
N GLY A 360 28.27 -6.59 -0.71
CA GLY A 360 28.59 -7.97 -1.09
C GLY A 360 27.39 -8.77 -1.61
N LYS A 361 26.24 -8.12 -1.80
CA LYS A 361 24.99 -8.71 -2.29
C LYS A 361 24.75 -8.28 -3.74
N SER A 362 24.28 -9.17 -4.60
CA SER A 362 23.97 -8.84 -6.01
C SER A 362 22.83 -7.85 -6.16
N LEU A 363 21.86 -7.86 -5.24
CA LEU A 363 20.73 -6.95 -5.13
C LEU A 363 20.53 -6.55 -3.67
N TYR A 364 19.70 -5.56 -3.43
CA TYR A 364 19.34 -5.12 -2.09
C TYR A 364 18.66 -6.23 -1.27
N SER A 365 18.79 -6.15 0.07
CA SER A 365 18.42 -7.23 0.99
C SER A 365 16.92 -7.39 1.17
N SER A 366 16.18 -6.28 1.21
CA SER A 366 14.78 -6.21 1.62
C SER A 366 13.80 -6.42 0.47
N LYS A 367 12.54 -6.60 0.83
CA LYS A 367 11.33 -6.53 0.01
C LYS A 367 10.25 -5.77 0.78
N LEU A 368 9.15 -5.41 0.14
CA LEU A 368 8.09 -4.60 0.79
C LEU A 368 7.48 -5.26 2.02
N SER A 369 7.42 -6.61 2.07
CA SER A 369 6.96 -7.31 3.26
C SER A 369 7.89 -7.15 4.47
N ASP A 370 9.18 -6.95 4.26
CA ASP A 370 10.13 -6.74 5.34
C ASP A 370 9.98 -5.32 5.90
N VAL A 371 9.74 -4.32 5.03
CA VAL A 371 9.38 -2.95 5.42
C VAL A 371 8.09 -2.95 6.24
N HIS A 372 7.05 -3.65 5.74
CA HIS A 372 5.77 -3.81 6.42
C HIS A 372 5.92 -4.36 7.85
N ASN A 373 6.78 -5.36 8.03
CA ASN A 373 6.99 -6.04 9.31
C ASN A 373 8.01 -5.35 10.23
N ALA A 374 8.76 -4.38 9.73
CA ALA A 374 9.68 -3.59 10.54
C ALA A 374 8.91 -2.75 11.58
N ASN A 375 9.57 -2.42 12.68
CA ASN A 375 9.04 -1.50 13.69
C ASN A 375 9.81 -0.17 13.78
N PHE A 376 10.82 0.00 12.91
CA PHE A 376 11.45 1.28 12.64
C PHE A 376 11.82 1.37 11.16
N VAL A 377 11.29 2.38 10.47
CA VAL A 377 11.47 2.57 9.04
C VAL A 377 12.02 3.95 8.73
N ILE A 378 13.00 4.01 7.83
CA ILE A 378 13.52 5.27 7.28
C ILE A 378 13.26 5.26 5.78
N SER A 379 12.73 6.36 5.23
CA SER A 379 12.62 6.60 3.80
C SER A 379 13.46 7.82 3.43
N VAL A 380 14.29 7.71 2.40
CA VAL A 380 15.14 8.79 1.89
C VAL A 380 14.96 8.93 0.40
N GLY A 381 14.55 10.11 -0.07
CA GLY A 381 14.51 10.46 -1.48
C GLY A 381 13.45 9.75 -2.33
N SER A 382 12.33 9.33 -1.74
CA SER A 382 11.17 8.83 -2.49
C SER A 382 9.93 9.66 -2.16
N TYR A 383 9.25 10.18 -3.19
CA TYR A 383 7.98 10.89 -3.03
C TYR A 383 6.82 9.89 -2.96
N LEU A 384 6.67 9.26 -1.81
CA LEU A 384 5.75 8.12 -1.60
C LEU A 384 4.26 8.45 -1.84
N LYS A 385 3.88 9.72 -1.92
CA LYS A 385 2.53 10.14 -2.31
C LYS A 385 2.10 9.56 -3.65
N SER A 386 2.99 9.52 -4.63
CA SER A 386 2.69 9.16 -6.01
C SER A 386 3.52 8.00 -6.55
N ASP A 387 4.74 7.80 -6.05
CA ASP A 387 5.68 6.89 -6.70
C ASP A 387 5.24 5.44 -6.61
N LEU A 388 4.95 4.96 -5.40
CA LEU A 388 4.67 3.54 -5.19
C LEU A 388 3.65 3.31 -4.06
N PRO A 389 2.38 2.96 -4.39
CA PRO A 389 1.33 2.82 -3.38
C PRO A 389 1.63 1.73 -2.34
N ASN A 390 2.16 0.57 -2.74
CA ASN A 390 2.48 -0.52 -1.81
C ASN A 390 3.70 -0.21 -0.93
N ALA A 391 4.65 0.61 -1.37
CA ALA A 391 5.73 1.10 -0.53
C ALA A 391 5.21 2.04 0.57
N ARG A 392 4.32 2.97 0.22
CA ARG A 392 3.64 3.81 1.21
C ARG A 392 2.81 2.97 2.20
N TYR A 393 2.07 1.97 1.70
CA TYR A 393 1.36 1.02 2.55
C TYR A 393 2.30 0.31 3.52
N ALA A 394 3.46 -0.19 3.04
CA ALA A 394 4.44 -0.87 3.88
C ALA A 394 4.98 0.06 5.00
N PHE A 395 5.30 1.33 4.65
CA PHE A 395 5.69 2.36 5.64
C PHE A 395 4.56 2.62 6.66
N ASN A 396 3.34 2.84 6.19
CA ASN A 396 2.18 3.08 7.05
C ASN A 396 1.93 1.92 8.02
N ASN A 397 2.00 0.68 7.53
CA ASN A 397 1.83 -0.52 8.36
C ASN A 397 2.90 -0.69 9.43
N SER A 398 4.16 -0.43 9.08
CA SER A 398 5.26 -0.41 10.05
C SER A 398 4.94 0.51 11.23
N VAL A 399 4.44 1.72 10.94
CA VAL A 399 4.17 2.73 11.96
C VAL A 399 2.87 2.46 12.72
N THR A 400 1.76 2.16 12.00
CA THR A 400 0.42 2.12 12.61
C THR A 400 0.07 0.74 13.13
N MET A 401 0.22 -0.32 12.32
CA MET A 401 -0.17 -1.68 12.67
C MET A 401 0.85 -2.35 13.61
N ASN A 402 2.15 -2.17 13.34
CA ASN A 402 3.22 -2.76 14.15
C ASN A 402 3.66 -1.86 15.31
N LYS A 403 2.95 -0.75 15.55
CA LYS A 403 3.28 0.22 16.62
C LYS A 403 4.73 0.70 16.51
N GLY A 404 5.17 0.87 15.28
CA GLY A 404 6.51 1.28 14.93
C GLY A 404 6.72 2.79 14.98
N SER A 405 7.88 3.20 14.48
CA SER A 405 8.25 4.59 14.27
C SER A 405 8.88 4.77 12.90
N GLY A 406 8.84 5.98 12.35
CA GLY A 406 9.39 6.24 11.03
C GLY A 406 9.97 7.63 10.86
N LEU A 407 11.06 7.71 10.08
CA LEU A 407 11.66 8.96 9.61
C LEU A 407 11.48 9.06 8.10
N TYR A 408 11.02 10.19 7.63
CA TYR A 408 10.82 10.46 6.22
C TYR A 408 11.63 11.68 5.81
N PHE A 409 12.62 11.47 4.96
CA PHE A 409 13.52 12.52 4.44
C PHE A 409 13.20 12.77 2.97
N HIS A 410 12.79 13.98 2.63
CA HIS A 410 12.51 14.37 1.26
C HIS A 410 12.58 15.90 1.09
N PRO A 411 13.06 16.42 -0.06
CA PRO A 411 13.10 17.87 -0.30
C PRO A 411 11.72 18.52 -0.36
N LEU A 412 10.72 17.78 -0.87
CA LEU A 412 9.36 18.29 -1.04
C LEU A 412 8.45 17.80 0.08
N ALA A 413 7.53 18.67 0.50
CA ALA A 413 6.49 18.30 1.45
C ALA A 413 5.53 17.25 0.86
N ASP A 414 5.26 16.20 1.61
CA ASP A 414 4.35 15.13 1.25
C ASP A 414 3.13 15.12 2.19
N PRO A 415 2.01 15.80 1.81
CA PRO A 415 0.84 15.94 2.68
C PRO A 415 0.16 14.61 3.04
N ILE A 416 0.37 13.55 2.24
CA ILE A 416 -0.17 12.23 2.51
C ILE A 416 0.68 11.53 3.56
N MET A 417 2.01 11.59 3.42
CA MET A 417 2.91 11.02 4.41
C MET A 417 2.76 11.68 5.78
N GLU A 418 2.55 13.00 5.84
CA GLU A 418 2.34 13.74 7.10
C GLU A 418 1.12 13.28 7.92
N LYS A 419 0.18 12.55 7.30
CA LYS A 419 -0.99 11.96 7.98
C LYS A 419 -0.68 10.60 8.62
N ILE A 420 0.49 10.01 8.32
CA ILE A 420 0.89 8.71 8.85
C ILE A 420 1.49 8.87 10.25
N GLY A 421 0.94 8.15 11.20
CA GLY A 421 1.41 8.14 12.58
C GLY A 421 1.14 9.43 13.34
N LYS A 422 2.01 9.75 14.29
CA LYS A 422 1.94 10.97 15.12
C LYS A 422 3.25 11.73 15.01
N LYS A 423 3.24 12.85 14.27
CA LYS A 423 4.40 13.74 14.13
C LYS A 423 5.01 14.10 15.49
N GLY A 424 6.33 14.03 15.59
CA GLY A 424 7.07 14.28 16.84
C GLY A 424 6.91 13.20 17.93
N LYS A 425 6.35 12.01 17.58
CA LYS A 425 6.25 10.85 18.50
C LYS A 425 6.57 9.53 17.82
N THR A 426 5.79 9.16 16.79
CA THR A 426 5.98 7.92 16.04
C THR A 426 6.52 8.17 14.65
N THR A 427 6.35 9.39 14.14
CA THR A 427 6.87 9.81 12.83
C THR A 427 7.50 11.18 12.92
N GLU A 428 8.56 11.38 12.14
CA GLU A 428 9.13 12.71 11.89
C GLU A 428 9.38 12.86 10.39
N PHE A 429 8.97 14.04 9.87
CA PHE A 429 9.10 14.41 8.45
C PHE A 429 10.15 15.50 8.35
N ILE A 430 11.25 15.18 7.68
CA ILE A 430 12.42 16.06 7.57
C ILE A 430 12.48 16.56 6.13
N TYR A 431 12.08 17.82 5.95
CA TYR A 431 12.20 18.53 4.69
C TYR A 431 13.55 19.22 4.66
N HIS A 432 14.35 18.86 3.69
CA HIS A 432 15.74 19.28 3.59
C HIS A 432 16.04 19.91 2.24
N ASP A 433 17.13 20.67 2.14
CA ASP A 433 17.63 21.15 0.87
C ASP A 433 18.14 19.97 0.03
N ALA A 434 18.09 20.10 -1.29
CA ALA A 434 18.70 19.12 -2.19
C ALA A 434 20.21 19.02 -1.94
N MET A 435 20.80 17.89 -2.24
CA MET A 435 22.24 17.59 -2.13
C MET A 435 22.76 17.34 -0.69
N VAL A 436 21.87 17.13 0.29
CA VAL A 436 22.27 16.77 1.68
C VAL A 436 22.11 15.28 2.01
N GLU A 437 21.72 14.48 1.04
CA GLU A 437 21.41 13.04 1.18
C GLU A 437 22.61 12.24 1.70
N GLU A 438 23.85 12.65 1.37
CA GLU A 438 25.07 12.06 1.96
C GLU A 438 25.11 12.24 3.48
N SER A 439 24.80 13.44 3.97
CA SER A 439 24.81 13.72 5.41
C SER A 439 23.74 12.91 6.14
N ILE A 440 22.60 12.66 5.49
CA ILE A 440 21.53 11.79 6.03
C ILE A 440 22.02 10.35 6.15
N LEU A 441 22.68 9.81 5.13
CA LEU A 441 23.23 8.45 5.18
C LEU A 441 24.38 8.33 6.19
N TYR A 442 25.26 9.33 6.31
CA TYR A 442 26.27 9.37 7.37
C TYR A 442 25.64 9.44 8.77
N PHE A 443 24.54 10.19 8.94
CA PHE A 443 23.78 10.20 10.18
C PHE A 443 23.21 8.81 10.52
N ILE A 444 22.66 8.09 9.53
CA ILE A 444 22.16 6.72 9.72
C ILE A 444 23.33 5.79 10.14
N LEU A 445 24.49 5.90 9.49
CA LEU A 445 25.67 5.12 9.87
C LEU A 445 26.17 5.49 11.28
N TYR A 446 26.25 6.79 11.61
CA TYR A 446 26.60 7.25 12.97
C TYR A 446 25.72 6.62 14.05
N LYS A 447 24.40 6.58 13.79
CA LYS A 447 23.43 6.14 14.81
C LYS A 447 23.31 4.63 14.95
N PHE A 448 23.50 3.88 13.86
CA PHE A 448 23.13 2.46 13.82
C PHE A 448 24.27 1.50 13.49
N ALA A 449 25.40 1.96 12.97
CA ALA A 449 26.48 1.07 12.58
C ALA A 449 27.28 0.56 13.79
N LYS A 450 27.66 -0.72 13.74
CA LYS A 450 28.43 -1.38 14.79
C LYS A 450 29.92 -1.45 14.49
N ASN A 451 30.31 -1.60 13.23
CA ASN A 451 31.71 -1.74 12.80
C ASN A 451 31.85 -1.08 11.41
N LEU A 452 32.35 0.15 11.38
CA LEU A 452 32.62 0.88 10.15
C LEU A 452 34.08 0.71 9.70
N PRO A 453 34.36 0.84 8.39
CA PRO A 453 35.73 1.07 7.90
C PRO A 453 36.35 2.29 8.60
N SER A 454 37.66 2.25 8.85
CA SER A 454 38.35 3.30 9.65
C SER A 454 38.23 4.69 9.04
N ASP A 455 38.34 4.81 7.74
CA ASP A 455 38.20 6.07 6.99
C ASP A 455 36.80 6.69 7.15
N ILE A 456 35.75 5.88 7.10
CA ILE A 456 34.37 6.29 7.30
C ILE A 456 34.12 6.67 8.77
N GLN A 457 34.66 5.88 9.70
CA GLN A 457 34.56 6.17 11.14
C GLN A 457 35.23 7.51 11.47
N GLU A 458 36.48 7.74 10.99
CA GLU A 458 37.20 9.00 11.17
C GLU A 458 36.43 10.19 10.59
N TYR A 459 35.83 10.02 9.41
CA TYR A 459 35.00 11.05 8.80
C TYR A 459 33.78 11.40 9.67
N ILE A 460 33.05 10.41 10.14
CA ILE A 460 31.88 10.61 11.01
C ILE A 460 32.31 11.23 12.36
N ASP A 461 33.42 10.78 12.93
CA ASP A 461 33.95 11.29 14.21
C ASP A 461 34.37 12.78 14.11
N SER A 462 34.74 13.27 12.93
CA SER A 462 35.05 14.67 12.70
C SER A 462 33.85 15.63 12.90
N PHE A 463 32.63 15.11 12.88
CA PHE A 463 31.40 15.87 13.15
C PHE A 463 30.93 15.78 14.61
N LYS A 464 31.63 15.03 15.47
CA LYS A 464 31.27 14.87 16.87
C LYS A 464 31.80 16.03 17.71
N GLU A 465 31.00 16.44 18.67
CA GLU A 465 31.42 17.35 19.74
C GLU A 465 30.76 16.95 21.08
N MET A 466 31.42 17.22 22.18
CA MET A 466 30.84 17.05 23.52
C MET A 466 30.07 18.30 23.90
N LYS A 467 28.80 18.16 24.26
CA LYS A 467 27.93 19.23 24.77
C LYS A 467 27.42 18.87 26.16
N THR A 468 27.03 19.88 26.92
CA THR A 468 26.46 19.71 28.26
C THR A 468 24.99 20.06 28.25
N LYS A 469 24.12 19.19 28.79
CA LYS A 469 22.70 19.49 29.00
C LYS A 469 22.29 19.34 30.45
N THR A 470 21.35 20.18 30.87
CA THR A 470 20.78 20.08 32.23
C THR A 470 19.60 19.10 32.18
N VAL A 471 19.75 17.96 32.84
CA VAL A 471 18.69 16.97 32.99
C VAL A 471 18.05 17.13 34.37
N VAL A 472 16.73 17.18 34.42
CA VAL A 472 15.96 17.22 35.67
C VAL A 472 15.49 15.82 36.01
N GLU A 473 16.12 15.22 37.03
CA GLU A 473 15.71 13.92 37.55
C GLU A 473 14.69 14.09 38.69
N GLU A 474 13.62 13.30 38.65
CA GLU A 474 12.67 13.21 39.76
C GLU A 474 13.15 12.14 40.76
N VAL A 475 13.72 12.61 41.85
CA VAL A 475 14.15 11.75 42.95
C VAL A 475 12.99 11.61 43.94
N LYS A 476 12.52 10.39 44.12
CA LYS A 476 11.47 10.08 45.10
C LYS A 476 12.13 9.76 46.47
N GLU A 477 11.94 10.65 47.42
CA GLU A 477 12.38 10.43 48.81
C GLU A 477 11.16 10.10 49.67
N THR A 478 11.34 9.10 50.54
CA THR A 478 10.33 8.77 51.53
C THR A 478 10.60 9.56 52.79
N VAL A 479 9.85 10.59 53.04
CA VAL A 479 9.92 11.39 54.27
C VAL A 479 8.90 10.83 55.27
N VAL A 480 9.35 10.63 56.50
CA VAL A 480 8.47 10.23 57.61
C VAL A 480 7.99 11.50 58.30
N GLU A 481 6.68 11.80 58.16
CA GLU A 481 6.01 12.88 58.90
C GLU A 481 5.35 12.27 60.13
N ILE A 482 5.55 12.90 61.29
CA ILE A 482 4.82 12.56 62.50
C ILE A 482 3.54 13.36 62.49
N VAL A 483 2.41 12.68 62.36
CA VAL A 483 1.06 13.30 62.40
C VAL A 483 0.41 12.96 63.72
N VAL A 484 0.03 13.99 64.48
CA VAL A 484 -0.71 13.83 65.73
C VAL A 484 -2.18 13.68 65.39
N ASP A 485 -2.82 12.62 65.81
CA ASP A 485 -4.26 12.41 65.65
C ASP A 485 -5.01 13.39 66.58
N GLU A 486 -5.71 14.33 65.99
CA GLU A 486 -6.46 15.39 66.70
C GLU A 486 -7.54 14.85 67.66
N ALA A 487 -7.99 13.61 67.49
CA ALA A 487 -9.06 13.02 68.34
C ALA A 487 -8.50 12.21 69.52
N THR A 488 -7.29 11.64 69.40
CA THR A 488 -6.71 10.75 70.39
C THR A 488 -5.40 11.27 71.03
N GLY A 489 -4.78 12.30 70.41
CA GLY A 489 -3.49 12.84 70.86
C GLY A 489 -2.28 11.92 70.59
N GLU A 490 -2.44 10.80 69.88
CA GLU A 490 -1.37 9.87 69.59
C GLU A 490 -0.55 10.31 68.37
N GLU A 491 0.76 10.21 68.47
CA GLU A 491 1.69 10.43 67.35
C GLU A 491 1.75 9.19 66.47
N LYS A 492 1.47 9.36 65.16
CA LYS A 492 1.62 8.29 64.15
C LYS A 492 2.66 8.69 63.08
N GLU A 493 3.59 7.83 62.83
CA GLU A 493 4.52 7.98 61.70
C GLU A 493 3.78 7.68 60.37
N VAL A 494 3.68 8.69 59.50
CA VAL A 494 3.12 8.56 58.15
C VAL A 494 4.23 8.72 57.13
N LYS A 495 4.48 7.67 56.34
CA LYS A 495 5.46 7.71 55.25
C LYS A 495 4.85 8.42 54.03
N LYS A 496 5.40 9.57 53.69
CA LYS A 496 4.99 10.35 52.52
C LYS A 496 6.11 10.34 51.49
N VAL A 497 5.78 9.96 50.26
CA VAL A 497 6.74 10.03 49.17
C VAL A 497 6.74 11.45 48.62
N VAL A 498 7.83 12.16 48.77
CA VAL A 498 8.06 13.50 48.20
C VAL A 498 8.92 13.34 46.97
N THR A 499 8.48 13.92 45.86
CA THR A 499 9.22 13.93 44.60
C THR A 499 9.97 15.25 44.47
N ASN A 500 11.29 15.21 44.63
CA ASN A 500 12.16 16.37 44.44
C ASN A 500 12.74 16.38 43.04
N LYS A 501 12.74 17.55 42.39
CA LYS A 501 13.38 17.76 41.09
C LYS A 501 14.83 18.19 41.33
N VAL A 502 15.79 17.36 40.94
CA VAL A 502 17.22 17.66 41.05
C VAL A 502 17.75 17.88 39.63
N SER A 503 18.34 19.05 39.39
CA SER A 503 18.98 19.39 38.11
C SER A 503 20.44 18.91 38.15
N LYS A 504 20.84 18.12 37.15
CA LYS A 504 22.18 17.62 36.96
C LYS A 504 22.69 17.97 35.58
N GLU A 505 23.89 18.48 35.47
CA GLU A 505 24.58 18.63 34.21
C GLU A 505 25.13 17.28 33.76
N VAL A 506 24.79 16.90 32.52
CA VAL A 506 25.25 15.66 31.89
C VAL A 506 25.92 16.00 30.57
N GLU A 507 27.16 15.55 30.41
CA GLU A 507 27.84 15.60 29.13
C GLU A 507 27.27 14.54 28.17
N TYR A 508 27.07 14.89 26.92
CA TYR A 508 26.60 13.99 25.86
C TYR A 508 27.31 14.27 24.54
N GLU A 509 27.41 13.24 23.71
CA GLU A 509 27.97 13.34 22.37
C GLU A 509 26.91 13.89 21.41
N TYR A 510 27.23 14.98 20.71
CA TYR A 510 26.41 15.61 19.68
C TYR A 510 27.08 15.44 18.32
N THR A 511 26.31 15.22 17.26
CA THR A 511 26.82 15.20 15.89
C THR A 511 26.28 16.36 15.07
N LYS A 512 27.19 17.10 14.41
CA LYS A 512 26.84 18.20 13.48
C LYS A 512 26.24 17.70 12.18
N LEU A 513 26.26 16.40 11.89
CA LEU A 513 25.63 15.82 10.69
C LEU A 513 24.14 16.22 10.56
N VAL A 514 23.44 16.38 11.69
CA VAL A 514 22.01 16.73 11.69
C VAL A 514 21.75 18.18 11.27
N GLU A 515 22.74 19.07 11.40
CA GLU A 515 22.62 20.47 11.01
C GLU A 515 22.52 20.62 9.49
N ALA A 516 23.12 19.70 8.71
CA ALA A 516 23.05 19.69 7.26
C ALA A 516 21.62 19.59 6.71
N PHE A 517 20.73 18.92 7.45
CA PHE A 517 19.31 18.82 7.10
C PHE A 517 18.39 19.59 8.09
N GLY A 518 18.93 20.67 8.70
CA GLY A 518 18.14 21.62 9.48
C GLY A 518 17.64 21.11 10.83
N LYS A 519 18.33 20.12 11.43
CA LYS A 519 17.97 19.53 12.73
C LYS A 519 19.02 19.84 13.80
N ASP A 520 18.63 19.65 15.06
CA ASP A 520 19.40 19.96 16.25
C ASP A 520 19.40 18.78 17.26
N GLU A 521 19.84 19.04 18.49
CA GLU A 521 19.87 18.07 19.57
C GLU A 521 18.50 17.47 19.91
N LYS A 522 17.40 18.26 19.77
CA LYS A 522 16.06 17.77 20.06
C LYS A 522 15.64 16.69 19.09
N PHE A 523 16.13 16.75 17.86
CA PHE A 523 15.91 15.69 16.89
C PHE A 523 16.64 14.40 17.30
N LEU A 524 17.85 14.48 17.83
CA LEU A 524 18.57 13.31 18.35
C LEU A 524 17.82 12.66 19.52
N ASP A 525 17.38 13.48 20.49
CA ASP A 525 16.58 12.99 21.63
C ASP A 525 15.26 12.33 21.13
N LEU A 526 14.57 12.93 20.15
CA LEU A 526 13.36 12.35 19.55
C LEU A 526 13.64 11.00 18.87
N VAL A 527 14.75 10.89 18.12
CA VAL A 527 15.13 9.63 17.47
C VAL A 527 15.42 8.55 18.53
N ASP A 528 16.07 8.91 19.64
CA ASP A 528 16.33 7.99 20.75
C ASP A 528 15.03 7.50 21.41
N GLU A 529 14.06 8.39 21.61
CA GLU A 529 12.74 8.02 22.11
C GLU A 529 12.00 7.11 21.13
N MET A 530 12.08 7.39 19.82
CA MET A 530 11.46 6.56 18.80
C MET A 530 12.07 5.16 18.71
N LEU A 531 13.36 5.04 18.97
CA LEU A 531 14.11 3.77 18.93
C LEU A 531 13.86 2.89 20.16
N ALA A 532 13.31 3.43 21.23
CA ALA A 532 13.06 2.66 22.44
C ALA A 532 12.22 1.40 22.15
N LYS A 533 12.78 0.22 22.45
CA LYS A 533 12.15 -1.10 22.21
C LYS A 533 11.93 -1.45 20.72
N LYS A 534 12.73 -0.90 19.81
CA LYS A 534 12.72 -1.27 18.39
C LYS A 534 13.84 -2.26 18.11
N ASP A 535 13.55 -3.28 17.31
CA ASP A 535 14.44 -4.41 17.02
C ASP A 535 14.40 -4.86 15.55
N SER A 536 13.61 -4.19 14.72
CA SER A 536 13.46 -4.52 13.31
C SER A 536 13.46 -3.24 12.47
N PHE A 537 14.44 -3.13 11.55
CA PHE A 537 14.79 -1.89 10.87
C PHE A 537 14.71 -2.04 9.35
N SER A 538 14.14 -1.04 8.65
CA SER A 538 14.13 -1.00 7.19
C SER A 538 14.48 0.39 6.67
N LEU A 539 15.34 0.43 5.62
CA LEU A 539 15.67 1.63 4.87
C LEU A 539 15.10 1.54 3.46
N MET A 540 14.30 2.53 3.09
CA MET A 540 13.75 2.72 1.74
C MET A 540 14.56 3.81 1.03
N VAL A 541 15.17 3.44 -0.09
CA VAL A 541 16.01 4.32 -0.92
C VAL A 541 15.23 4.69 -2.17
N GLY A 542 14.95 5.97 -2.36
CA GLY A 542 14.16 6.49 -3.47
C GLY A 542 14.99 6.95 -4.67
N GLU A 543 14.27 7.46 -5.67
CA GLU A 543 14.83 7.86 -6.96
C GLU A 543 15.79 9.05 -6.85
N ASP A 544 15.58 9.96 -5.89
CA ASP A 544 16.47 11.11 -5.69
C ASP A 544 17.93 10.70 -5.46
N LEU A 545 18.16 9.58 -4.76
CA LEU A 545 19.52 9.08 -4.54
C LEU A 545 20.12 8.49 -5.81
N ILE A 546 19.29 7.91 -6.66
CA ILE A 546 19.71 7.25 -7.91
C ILE A 546 20.07 8.28 -8.98
N THR A 547 19.32 9.37 -9.03
CA THR A 547 19.50 10.48 -9.98
C THR A 547 20.48 11.55 -9.48
N HIS A 548 20.92 11.44 -8.23
CA HIS A 548 21.83 12.38 -7.59
C HIS A 548 23.18 12.49 -8.32
N PRO A 549 23.81 13.66 -8.43
CA PRO A 549 25.15 13.79 -9.02
C PRO A 549 26.21 12.89 -8.37
N ASN A 550 26.12 12.65 -7.05
CA ASN A 550 27.00 11.77 -6.30
C ASN A 550 26.39 10.36 -6.06
N ALA A 551 25.51 9.88 -6.97
CA ALA A 551 24.81 8.60 -6.83
C ALA A 551 25.76 7.41 -6.56
N GLU A 552 26.97 7.43 -7.12
CA GLU A 552 27.98 6.41 -6.85
C GLU A 552 28.35 6.30 -5.37
N ASN A 553 28.58 7.46 -4.72
CA ASN A 553 28.92 7.49 -3.28
C ASN A 553 27.70 7.13 -2.40
N LEU A 554 26.52 7.68 -2.73
CA LEU A 554 25.27 7.33 -2.05
C LEU A 554 24.98 5.83 -2.11
N ALA A 555 25.19 5.19 -3.26
CA ALA A 555 25.03 3.74 -3.40
C ALA A 555 26.00 2.96 -2.49
N LYS A 556 27.25 3.40 -2.39
CA LYS A 556 28.25 2.80 -1.49
C LYS A 556 27.85 2.97 -0.02
N LEU A 557 27.35 4.15 0.36
CA LEU A 557 26.84 4.42 1.71
C LEU A 557 25.60 3.55 2.04
N CYS A 558 24.66 3.40 1.11
CA CYS A 558 23.55 2.45 1.25
C CYS A 558 24.05 1.02 1.41
N GLY A 559 25.11 0.62 0.68
CA GLY A 559 25.77 -0.67 0.85
C GLY A 559 26.41 -0.84 2.22
N LEU A 560 26.98 0.22 2.80
CA LEU A 560 27.50 0.21 4.19
C LEU A 560 26.37 0.09 5.21
N VAL A 561 25.25 0.78 5.02
CA VAL A 561 24.08 0.63 5.89
C VAL A 561 23.63 -0.83 5.91
N ASP A 562 23.47 -1.47 4.74
CA ASP A 562 23.07 -2.88 4.65
C ASP A 562 24.09 -3.86 5.25
N LYS A 563 25.39 -3.51 5.23
CA LYS A 563 26.47 -4.37 5.72
C LYS A 563 26.78 -4.19 7.21
N CYS A 564 26.75 -2.95 7.69
CA CYS A 564 27.26 -2.56 9.00
C CYS A 564 26.16 -2.27 10.03
N THR A 565 24.91 -2.31 9.64
CA THR A 565 23.75 -2.09 10.51
C THR A 565 22.79 -3.28 10.46
N GLU A 566 21.72 -3.20 11.26
CA GLU A 566 20.61 -4.18 11.22
C GLU A 566 19.48 -3.79 10.24
N PHE A 567 19.70 -2.76 9.43
CA PHE A 567 18.71 -2.35 8.43
C PHE A 567 18.63 -3.32 7.26
N ASN A 568 17.41 -3.70 6.92
CA ASN A 568 17.08 -4.28 5.63
C ASN A 568 16.86 -3.15 4.62
N VAL A 569 17.61 -3.13 3.52
CA VAL A 569 17.57 -2.05 2.52
C VAL A 569 16.71 -2.45 1.34
N VAL A 570 15.80 -1.58 0.90
CA VAL A 570 15.07 -1.68 -0.37
C VAL A 570 15.39 -0.46 -1.24
N ILE A 571 15.72 -0.68 -2.52
CA ILE A 571 16.02 0.38 -3.50
C ILE A 571 14.88 0.40 -4.51
N ILE A 572 14.11 1.49 -4.52
CA ILE A 572 12.87 1.62 -5.30
C ILE A 572 13.21 1.83 -6.78
N PRO A 573 12.74 0.96 -7.70
CA PRO A 573 12.88 1.21 -9.14
C PRO A 573 11.92 2.31 -9.61
N SER A 574 12.37 3.21 -10.47
CA SER A 574 11.60 4.40 -10.92
C SER A 574 10.39 4.04 -11.79
N GLN A 575 10.50 3.06 -12.67
CA GLN A 575 9.45 2.63 -13.58
C GLN A 575 9.12 1.14 -13.38
N THR A 576 8.04 0.69 -13.99
CA THR A 576 7.47 -0.65 -13.80
C THR A 576 8.49 -1.78 -13.85
N ASN A 577 9.33 -1.81 -14.88
CA ASN A 577 10.30 -2.89 -15.10
C ASN A 577 11.77 -2.42 -15.08
N THR A 578 12.06 -1.31 -14.40
CA THR A 578 13.44 -0.78 -14.30
C THR A 578 14.41 -1.84 -13.78
N LEU A 579 14.01 -2.62 -12.76
CA LEU A 579 14.83 -3.70 -12.22
C LEU A 579 15.07 -4.82 -13.24
N GLY A 580 14.05 -5.25 -13.99
CA GLY A 580 14.18 -6.27 -15.02
C GLY A 580 15.08 -5.80 -16.17
N VAL A 581 14.88 -4.59 -16.67
CA VAL A 581 15.74 -3.96 -17.68
C VAL A 581 17.18 -3.88 -17.20
N ALA A 582 17.42 -3.43 -15.97
CA ALA A 582 18.76 -3.32 -15.40
C ALA A 582 19.48 -4.68 -15.24
N GLN A 583 18.73 -5.77 -15.11
CA GLN A 583 19.30 -7.12 -15.01
C GLN A 583 19.50 -7.79 -16.38
N ILE A 584 18.66 -7.48 -17.38
CA ILE A 584 18.67 -8.13 -18.68
C ILE A 584 19.57 -7.40 -19.66
N CYS A 585 19.57 -6.05 -19.63
CA CYS A 585 20.19 -5.22 -20.65
C CYS A 585 21.59 -4.75 -20.25
N THR A 586 22.49 -4.70 -21.24
CA THR A 586 23.74 -3.94 -21.15
C THR A 586 23.47 -2.53 -21.65
N LEU A 587 23.31 -1.59 -20.73
CA LEU A 587 22.92 -0.23 -21.01
C LEU A 587 24.13 0.68 -21.21
N SER A 588 24.01 1.61 -22.14
CA SER A 588 25.05 2.57 -22.54
C SER A 588 24.50 3.99 -22.58
N GLN A 589 25.40 4.97 -22.61
CA GLN A 589 25.05 6.36 -22.95
C GLN A 589 24.76 6.48 -24.44
N GLU A 590 23.95 7.47 -24.81
CA GLU A 590 23.66 7.78 -26.20
C GLU A 590 24.92 8.29 -26.92
N GLU A 591 25.22 7.72 -28.08
CA GLU A 591 26.25 8.18 -28.97
C GLU A 591 25.68 8.99 -30.13
N SER A 592 26.47 9.85 -30.74
CA SER A 592 26.04 10.58 -31.94
C SER A 592 25.79 9.60 -33.11
N GLY A 593 24.62 9.73 -33.75
CA GLY A 593 24.26 8.89 -34.89
C GLY A 593 22.78 8.58 -34.92
N PHE A 594 22.35 7.79 -35.89
CA PHE A 594 20.96 7.41 -36.12
C PHE A 594 20.42 6.58 -34.96
N SER A 595 19.22 6.96 -34.47
CA SER A 595 18.57 6.32 -33.34
C SER A 595 17.22 5.71 -33.72
N VAL A 596 16.90 4.57 -33.12
CA VAL A 596 15.57 3.96 -33.17
C VAL A 596 14.95 4.04 -31.78
N GLY A 597 13.74 4.57 -31.69
CA GLY A 597 12.97 4.69 -30.45
C GLY A 597 11.92 3.59 -30.30
N TYR A 598 11.83 2.98 -29.16
CA TYR A 598 10.74 2.07 -28.76
C TYR A 598 9.92 2.75 -27.65
N ASN A 599 8.77 3.31 -28.01
CA ASN A 599 7.93 4.19 -27.18
C ASN A 599 8.67 5.43 -26.64
N VAL A 600 9.66 5.93 -27.37
CA VAL A 600 10.37 7.18 -27.10
C VAL A 600 10.76 7.86 -28.39
N LYS A 601 10.90 9.19 -28.38
CA LYS A 601 11.28 9.98 -29.55
C LYS A 601 12.69 9.66 -30.03
N ALA A 602 12.83 9.47 -31.35
CA ALA A 602 14.08 9.14 -32.05
C ALA A 602 13.99 9.50 -33.54
N ASP A 603 15.04 9.18 -34.34
CA ASP A 603 15.04 9.41 -35.78
C ASP A 603 14.08 8.47 -36.54
N PHE A 604 13.80 7.29 -35.98
CA PHE A 604 12.77 6.35 -36.39
C PHE A 604 12.03 5.86 -35.14
N GLU A 605 10.71 5.99 -35.12
CA GLU A 605 9.92 5.73 -33.92
C GLU A 605 9.00 4.52 -34.09
N LEU A 606 9.12 3.58 -33.16
CA LEU A 606 8.10 2.57 -32.90
C LEU A 606 7.23 3.08 -31.75
N SER A 607 5.95 3.31 -31.98
CA SER A 607 5.06 3.95 -31.01
C SER A 607 3.78 3.17 -30.82
N ALA A 608 3.36 3.03 -29.56
CA ALA A 608 2.04 2.53 -29.20
C ALA A 608 0.94 3.59 -29.36
N LEU A 609 1.30 4.88 -29.54
CA LEU A 609 0.35 6.00 -29.63
C LEU A 609 -0.26 6.21 -31.02
N GLY A 610 0.17 5.46 -32.04
CA GLY A 610 -0.30 5.62 -33.40
C GLY A 610 0.29 6.84 -34.13
N ASP A 611 1.35 7.42 -33.59
CA ASP A 611 2.06 8.61 -34.11
C ASP A 611 3.51 8.32 -34.55
N GLY A 612 3.91 7.06 -34.52
CA GLY A 612 5.26 6.62 -34.92
C GLY A 612 5.36 6.23 -36.40
N ASP A 613 6.58 5.89 -36.83
CA ASP A 613 6.85 5.33 -38.15
C ASP A 613 6.37 3.88 -38.29
N LEU A 614 6.29 3.14 -37.17
CA LEU A 614 5.68 1.82 -37.07
C LEU A 614 4.90 1.71 -35.76
N ASP A 615 3.66 1.25 -35.87
CA ASP A 615 2.80 0.98 -34.73
C ASP A 615 3.22 -0.29 -34.00
N ILE A 616 3.22 -0.23 -32.66
CA ILE A 616 3.45 -1.35 -31.74
C ILE A 616 2.30 -1.44 -30.72
N PRO A 617 2.15 -2.59 -30.02
CA PRO A 617 1.04 -2.75 -29.06
C PRO A 617 1.16 -1.80 -27.87
N ALA A 618 0.02 -1.36 -27.35
CA ALA A 618 -0.09 -0.64 -26.09
C ALA A 618 0.09 -1.59 -24.89
N LEU A 619 0.27 -1.04 -23.67
CA LEU A 619 0.52 -1.83 -22.45
C LEU A 619 -0.56 -2.86 -22.13
N ASN A 620 -1.83 -2.56 -22.44
CA ASN A 620 -2.97 -3.48 -22.26
C ASN A 620 -3.16 -4.48 -23.42
N GLN A 621 -2.34 -4.38 -24.47
CA GLN A 621 -2.28 -5.27 -25.63
C GLN A 621 -1.04 -6.18 -25.63
N GLN A 622 -0.26 -6.14 -24.54
CA GLN A 622 0.98 -6.93 -24.39
C GLN A 622 0.81 -8.02 -23.35
N GLU A 623 1.44 -9.16 -23.61
CA GLU A 623 1.64 -10.22 -22.64
C GLU A 623 3.14 -10.41 -22.36
N GLY A 624 3.49 -10.92 -21.20
CA GLY A 624 4.85 -11.14 -20.79
C GLY A 624 5.03 -11.08 -19.29
N THR A 625 6.22 -10.65 -18.86
CA THR A 625 6.56 -10.58 -17.44
C THR A 625 7.25 -9.26 -17.09
N TYR A 626 7.12 -8.83 -15.82
CA TYR A 626 7.86 -7.74 -15.22
C TYR A 626 8.67 -8.25 -14.03
N THR A 627 9.83 -7.67 -13.77
CA THR A 627 10.58 -7.93 -12.53
C THR A 627 10.31 -6.81 -11.53
N ASN A 628 9.54 -7.11 -10.50
CA ASN A 628 9.09 -6.10 -9.53
C ASN A 628 10.13 -5.75 -8.45
N ILE A 629 9.81 -4.75 -7.63
CA ILE A 629 10.62 -4.30 -6.49
C ILE A 629 10.96 -5.42 -5.49
N ASP A 630 10.12 -6.44 -5.35
CA ASP A 630 10.38 -7.61 -4.51
C ASP A 630 11.30 -8.65 -5.18
N LYS A 631 11.86 -8.32 -6.33
CA LYS A 631 12.75 -9.21 -7.14
C LYS A 631 12.02 -10.48 -7.61
N ARG A 632 10.72 -10.36 -7.88
CA ARG A 632 9.88 -11.43 -8.41
C ARG A 632 9.52 -11.14 -9.85
N VAL A 633 9.47 -12.20 -10.65
CA VAL A 633 8.93 -12.13 -12.02
C VAL A 633 7.42 -12.28 -11.94
N ILE A 634 6.71 -11.23 -12.36
CA ILE A 634 5.24 -11.14 -12.29
C ILE A 634 4.67 -11.21 -13.70
N PRO A 635 3.78 -12.17 -14.00
CA PRO A 635 3.18 -12.29 -15.32
C PRO A 635 2.08 -11.23 -15.53
N THR A 636 1.95 -10.80 -16.80
CA THR A 636 0.84 -9.99 -17.27
C THR A 636 0.24 -10.58 -18.54
N ASN A 637 -1.06 -10.42 -18.73
CA ASN A 637 -1.78 -10.89 -19.93
C ASN A 637 -2.33 -9.70 -20.71
N ALA A 638 -2.36 -9.83 -22.03
CA ALA A 638 -3.01 -8.89 -22.89
C ALA A 638 -4.54 -8.92 -22.68
N ALA A 639 -5.14 -7.76 -22.42
CA ALA A 639 -6.59 -7.62 -22.34
C ALA A 639 -7.23 -7.50 -23.72
N LEU A 640 -6.56 -6.80 -24.63
CA LEU A 640 -7.01 -6.50 -25.99
C LEU A 640 -6.05 -7.12 -27.02
N GLY A 641 -6.54 -7.36 -28.22
CA GLY A 641 -5.71 -7.84 -29.32
C GLY A 641 -4.97 -6.70 -30.04
N PHE A 642 -3.88 -7.04 -30.71
CA PHE A 642 -3.15 -6.12 -31.58
C PHE A 642 -2.95 -6.77 -32.97
N ASN A 643 -3.28 -6.04 -34.03
CA ASN A 643 -3.22 -6.54 -35.41
C ASN A 643 -1.99 -6.07 -36.21
N GLY A 644 -1.10 -5.29 -35.58
CA GLY A 644 0.15 -4.81 -36.17
C GLY A 644 1.30 -5.80 -36.02
N TYR A 645 2.51 -5.32 -36.23
CA TYR A 645 3.74 -6.08 -36.01
C TYR A 645 4.20 -5.94 -34.55
N THR A 646 4.50 -7.06 -33.93
CA THR A 646 5.11 -7.09 -32.60
C THR A 646 6.63 -7.01 -32.69
N LEU A 647 7.30 -6.69 -31.57
CA LEU A 647 8.77 -6.66 -31.51
C LEU A 647 9.39 -8.02 -31.84
N ASN A 648 8.74 -9.13 -31.49
CA ASN A 648 9.17 -10.49 -31.85
C ASN A 648 9.27 -10.73 -33.36
N GLU A 649 8.38 -10.10 -34.13
CA GLU A 649 8.40 -10.26 -35.60
C GLU A 649 9.46 -9.38 -36.27
N ILE A 650 9.93 -8.34 -35.58
CA ILE A 650 10.99 -7.44 -36.04
C ILE A 650 12.37 -8.08 -35.81
N ALA A 651 12.54 -8.86 -34.74
CA ALA A 651 13.80 -9.48 -34.33
C ALA A 651 14.24 -10.65 -35.24
#